data_4a54fe45806fafe81dee04ce403f6e9b
#
_entry.id   4a54fe45806fafe81dee04ce403f6e9b
#
_cell.length_a   1.000
_cell.length_b   1.000
_cell.length_c   1.000
_cell.angle_alpha   90.00
_cell.angle_beta   90.00
_cell.angle_gamma   90.00
#
_symmetry.space_group_name_H-M   'P 1'
#
loop_
_entity.id
_entity.type
_entity.pdbx_description
1 polymer ?
#
loop_
_entity_poly.entity_id
_entity_poly.type
_entity_poly.pdbx_seq_one_letter_code
_entity_poly.pdbx_strand_id
1 'polypeptide(L)'
;MNCLFYFVPVASVIALFFAWLFYHQMKKENEGTPTMKEIAQYVREGAMAYLKQQYKVVGIVFIILAVLFSVLAFGFGVQNKWVPFAFLTGGFFSALAGYVGMRTATYASARTANAVSKSLNSGLKLAFRSGAVMGLTVVGLGLLDISIWWVILNAFVHEASESQTLVVITTTMLTFGMGASTQALFARVGGGIYTKAADVGADIVGKEEQDFPEDDPRNPATIADNVGDNVGDVAGMGADLYESYCGSVLATMALGASAFFGDVDAQMRAILAPMMIAAIGVVLSIIGIYAVKTKEGAGLQQLLKSLSVGTNLSAVLIAVLTFVVFYMLGFGNWWQLSLSVIAGLLAGVIIGKATEYYTSHSYKPTQNLAESSQTGPATVIINGIGLGMISTCIPVVTIVVAILISYLCATGFSFDPAYISNGLYGISIAAVGMLSTLGITLATDAYGPIADNAGGNAQMSELDPEVRHRTDTLDALGNTTAATGKGFAIGSAALTALALLASYIEEIKIGLQHVGTAVLQVGDKVVNVAEATIPQIVDYYQVNLMNPRVLAGVFVGAMMAFLFCGMTMNAVGRAAQKMVVEVRRQFKEIKGILEGKQRPDYKRCVEISTKAAQHEMVAPALTAIIVPVVVGIILGEAGVMGLLIGGLGAGFILAIFLANSGGAWDNAKKYVEDGHFGGKNSVNHHATVVGDTVGDPFKDTSGPSLNILIKLMSMVSIVMAGLIVMIHG
;
A
#
# COMPACT_ATOMS: atom_id res chain seq x y z
N MET A 1 -6.63 -32.04 -7.18
CA MET A 1 -6.90 -30.59 -7.17
C MET A 1 -8.41 -30.36 -7.04
N ASN A 2 -8.88 -29.58 -6.05
CA ASN A 2 -10.31 -29.37 -5.83
C ASN A 2 -10.91 -28.55 -6.99
N CYS A 3 -12.07 -28.92 -7.52
CA CYS A 3 -12.73 -28.19 -8.62
C CYS A 3 -12.95 -26.70 -8.32
N LEU A 4 -13.10 -26.34 -7.06
CA LEU A 4 -13.26 -24.96 -6.61
C LEU A 4 -12.02 -24.08 -6.90
N PHE A 5 -10.82 -24.65 -6.97
CA PHE A 5 -9.61 -23.91 -7.31
C PHE A 5 -9.71 -23.21 -8.68
N TYR A 6 -10.35 -23.85 -9.67
CA TYR A 6 -10.44 -23.28 -11.02
C TYR A 6 -11.21 -21.95 -11.08
N PHE A 7 -12.02 -21.65 -10.07
CA PHE A 7 -12.68 -20.35 -9.96
C PHE A 7 -11.67 -19.19 -9.77
N VAL A 8 -10.54 -19.45 -9.10
CA VAL A 8 -9.52 -18.42 -8.79
C VAL A 8 -8.86 -17.85 -10.05
N PRO A 9 -8.24 -18.67 -10.94
CA PRO A 9 -7.68 -18.16 -12.19
C PRO A 9 -8.75 -17.58 -13.12
N VAL A 10 -9.99 -18.10 -13.11
CA VAL A 10 -11.11 -17.52 -13.88
C VAL A 10 -11.44 -16.12 -13.39
N ALA A 11 -11.52 -15.89 -12.08
CA ALA A 11 -11.74 -14.56 -11.51
C ALA A 11 -10.60 -13.59 -11.87
N SER A 12 -9.35 -14.06 -11.85
CA SER A 12 -8.19 -13.29 -12.30
C SER A 12 -8.34 -12.83 -13.76
N VAL A 13 -8.68 -13.75 -14.66
CA VAL A 13 -8.88 -13.42 -16.09
C VAL A 13 -10.04 -12.44 -16.27
N ILE A 14 -11.14 -12.60 -15.52
CA ILE A 14 -12.26 -11.64 -15.52
C ILE A 14 -11.80 -10.26 -15.10
N ALA A 15 -11.01 -10.14 -14.01
CA ALA A 15 -10.46 -8.85 -13.56
C ALA A 15 -9.64 -8.17 -14.66
N LEU A 16 -8.70 -8.90 -15.26
CA LEU A 16 -7.82 -8.38 -16.31
C LEU A 16 -8.61 -8.02 -17.59
N PHE A 17 -9.65 -8.78 -17.91
CA PHE A 17 -10.55 -8.45 -19.03
C PHE A 17 -11.30 -7.14 -18.78
N PHE A 18 -11.86 -6.92 -17.59
CA PHE A 18 -12.54 -5.66 -17.26
C PHE A 18 -11.56 -4.48 -17.15
N ALA A 19 -10.34 -4.70 -16.65
CA ALA A 19 -9.27 -3.69 -16.69
C ALA A 19 -8.97 -3.27 -18.13
N TRP A 20 -8.78 -4.23 -19.03
CA TRP A 20 -8.58 -3.98 -20.46
C TRP A 20 -9.77 -3.26 -21.08
N LEU A 21 -11.00 -3.65 -20.74
CA LEU A 21 -12.24 -3.03 -21.26
C LEU A 21 -12.32 -1.55 -20.84
N PHE A 22 -12.11 -1.23 -19.57
CA PHE A 22 -12.14 0.13 -19.06
C PHE A 22 -11.01 0.98 -19.66
N TYR A 23 -9.80 0.42 -19.80
CA TYR A 23 -8.70 1.09 -20.49
C TYR A 23 -9.06 1.43 -21.94
N HIS A 24 -9.67 0.50 -22.69
CA HIS A 24 -10.10 0.75 -24.07
C HIS A 24 -11.23 1.78 -24.15
N GLN A 25 -12.17 1.76 -23.21
CA GLN A 25 -13.23 2.78 -23.15
C GLN A 25 -12.65 4.16 -22.90
N MET A 26 -11.73 4.30 -21.95
CA MET A 26 -11.02 5.55 -21.67
C MET A 26 -10.25 6.05 -22.89
N LYS A 27 -9.52 5.17 -23.59
CA LYS A 27 -8.72 5.55 -24.78
C LYS A 27 -9.57 6.03 -25.97
N LYS A 28 -10.85 5.71 -26.04
CA LYS A 28 -11.78 6.22 -27.06
C LYS A 28 -12.21 7.66 -26.82
N GLU A 29 -12.14 8.15 -25.59
CA GLU A 29 -12.48 9.52 -25.25
C GLU A 29 -11.43 10.50 -25.81
N ASN A 30 -11.90 11.71 -26.18
CA ASN A 30 -11.02 12.75 -26.73
C ASN A 30 -10.15 13.37 -25.65
N GLU A 31 -8.88 13.63 -25.93
CA GLU A 31 -7.95 14.32 -25.04
C GLU A 31 -8.17 15.84 -24.95
N GLY A 32 -9.05 16.40 -25.77
CA GLY A 32 -9.33 17.84 -25.79
C GLY A 32 -8.51 18.62 -26.80
N THR A 33 -8.13 19.85 -26.43
CA THR A 33 -7.44 20.83 -27.31
C THR A 33 -5.99 20.38 -27.64
N PRO A 34 -5.35 21.00 -28.64
CA PRO A 34 -3.93 20.73 -28.92
C PRO A 34 -3.02 20.99 -27.71
N THR A 35 -3.28 22.07 -26.95
CA THR A 35 -2.52 22.42 -25.73
C THR A 35 -2.68 21.35 -24.65
N MET A 36 -3.89 20.86 -24.38
CA MET A 36 -4.15 19.77 -23.45
C MET A 36 -3.36 18.51 -23.81
N LYS A 37 -3.28 18.17 -25.10
CA LYS A 37 -2.53 17.02 -25.60
C LYS A 37 -1.04 17.19 -25.41
N GLU A 38 -0.52 18.40 -25.63
CA GLU A 38 0.90 18.72 -25.46
C GLU A 38 1.31 18.59 -24.00
N ILE A 39 0.55 19.17 -23.08
CA ILE A 39 0.79 19.07 -21.62
C ILE A 39 0.75 17.60 -21.17
N ALA A 40 -0.30 16.86 -21.55
CA ALA A 40 -0.41 15.45 -21.25
C ALA A 40 0.77 14.63 -21.83
N GLN A 41 1.33 15.05 -22.94
CA GLN A 41 2.51 14.41 -23.53
C GLN A 41 3.76 14.64 -22.68
N TYR A 42 3.99 15.86 -22.19
CA TYR A 42 5.10 16.14 -21.25
C TYR A 42 5.02 15.28 -19.99
N VAL A 43 3.82 15.16 -19.40
CA VAL A 43 3.61 14.30 -18.21
C VAL A 43 3.90 12.82 -18.54
N ARG A 44 3.42 12.30 -19.69
CA ARG A 44 3.68 10.92 -20.12
C ARG A 44 5.16 10.65 -20.33
N GLU A 45 5.86 11.55 -20.99
CA GLU A 45 7.30 11.42 -21.25
C GLU A 45 8.09 11.44 -19.94
N GLY A 46 7.77 12.36 -19.04
CA GLY A 46 8.38 12.45 -17.72
C GLY A 46 8.17 11.18 -16.88
N ALA A 47 6.92 10.71 -16.80
CA ALA A 47 6.58 9.50 -16.04
C ALA A 47 7.27 8.24 -16.60
N MET A 48 7.33 8.10 -17.93
CA MET A 48 8.03 6.99 -18.57
C MET A 48 9.55 7.07 -18.39
N ALA A 49 10.13 8.27 -18.43
CA ALA A 49 11.56 8.48 -18.18
C ALA A 49 11.93 8.09 -16.73
N TYR A 50 11.10 8.48 -15.77
CA TYR A 50 11.27 8.09 -14.37
C TYR A 50 11.21 6.58 -14.19
N LEU A 51 10.13 5.91 -14.66
CA LEU A 51 9.97 4.46 -14.49
C LEU A 51 11.10 3.66 -15.15
N LYS A 52 11.52 4.06 -16.35
CA LYS A 52 12.64 3.40 -17.05
C LYS A 52 13.91 3.43 -16.20
N GLN A 53 14.18 4.54 -15.56
CA GLN A 53 15.36 4.69 -14.73
C GLN A 53 15.19 3.95 -13.39
N GLN A 54 14.01 4.01 -12.76
CA GLN A 54 13.70 3.29 -11.54
C GLN A 54 13.84 1.78 -11.74
N TYR A 55 13.25 1.23 -12.79
CA TYR A 55 13.33 -0.22 -13.07
C TYR A 55 14.74 -0.68 -13.40
N LYS A 56 15.60 0.20 -13.91
CA LYS A 56 17.03 -0.10 -14.09
C LYS A 56 17.73 -0.28 -12.74
N VAL A 57 17.50 0.64 -11.79
CA VAL A 57 18.09 0.56 -10.44
C VAL A 57 17.55 -0.65 -9.68
N VAL A 58 16.24 -0.82 -9.68
CA VAL A 58 15.58 -1.95 -9.02
C VAL A 58 16.01 -3.28 -9.63
N GLY A 59 16.13 -3.36 -10.96
CA GLY A 59 16.62 -4.56 -11.65
C GLY A 59 18.01 -5.00 -11.20
N ILE A 60 18.92 -4.05 -10.93
CA ILE A 60 20.23 -4.37 -10.36
C ILE A 60 20.10 -5.00 -8.96
N VAL A 61 19.28 -4.41 -8.11
CA VAL A 61 19.00 -4.95 -6.76
C VAL A 61 18.40 -6.35 -6.84
N PHE A 62 17.44 -6.57 -7.75
CA PHE A 62 16.81 -7.86 -7.98
C PHE A 62 17.80 -8.93 -8.44
N ILE A 63 18.73 -8.59 -9.32
CA ILE A 63 19.80 -9.52 -9.76
C ILE A 63 20.69 -9.90 -8.56
N ILE A 64 21.11 -8.91 -7.75
CA ILE A 64 21.95 -9.16 -6.58
C ILE A 64 21.24 -10.08 -5.58
N LEU A 65 19.98 -9.80 -5.24
CA LEU A 65 19.20 -10.62 -4.32
C LEU A 65 18.89 -12.01 -4.89
N ALA A 66 18.57 -12.12 -6.18
CA ALA A 66 18.33 -13.40 -6.82
C ALA A 66 19.58 -14.30 -6.82
N VAL A 67 20.78 -13.72 -7.04
CA VAL A 67 22.06 -14.44 -6.89
C VAL A 67 22.26 -14.89 -5.45
N LEU A 68 22.03 -14.00 -4.47
CA LEU A 68 22.12 -14.36 -3.03
C LEU A 68 21.20 -15.54 -2.70
N PHE A 69 19.93 -15.48 -3.08
CA PHE A 69 18.97 -16.55 -2.83
C PHE A 69 19.33 -17.84 -3.58
N SER A 70 19.88 -17.73 -4.78
CA SER A 70 20.39 -18.90 -5.50
C SER A 70 21.55 -19.58 -4.75
N VAL A 71 22.46 -18.80 -4.18
CA VAL A 71 23.54 -19.34 -3.34
C VAL A 71 22.99 -20.02 -2.08
N LEU A 72 22.00 -19.40 -1.41
CA LEU A 72 21.38 -20.00 -0.22
C LEU A 72 20.59 -21.28 -0.56
N ALA A 73 19.90 -21.31 -1.68
CA ALA A 73 19.08 -22.45 -2.11
C ALA A 73 19.89 -23.61 -2.69
N PHE A 74 20.83 -23.32 -3.62
CA PHE A 74 21.59 -24.34 -4.34
C PHE A 74 22.98 -24.61 -3.72
N GLY A 75 23.60 -23.64 -3.06
CA GLY A 75 24.92 -23.75 -2.45
C GLY A 75 24.85 -24.32 -1.02
N PHE A 76 24.05 -23.65 -0.18
CA PHE A 76 23.94 -24.05 1.25
C PHE A 76 22.75 -24.98 1.52
N GLY A 77 21.75 -25.07 0.64
CA GLY A 77 20.59 -25.93 0.83
C GLY A 77 19.66 -25.52 1.97
N VAL A 78 19.77 -24.28 2.44
CA VAL A 78 18.95 -23.75 3.57
C VAL A 78 17.60 -23.18 3.13
N GLN A 79 17.32 -23.19 1.83
CA GLN A 79 16.08 -22.71 1.24
C GLN A 79 15.60 -23.63 0.13
N ASN A 80 14.30 -23.57 -0.19
CA ASN A 80 13.74 -24.28 -1.32
C ASN A 80 14.31 -23.73 -2.64
N LYS A 81 14.58 -24.61 -3.60
CA LYS A 81 15.17 -24.30 -4.91
C LYS A 81 14.30 -23.36 -5.76
N TRP A 82 13.01 -23.23 -5.47
CA TRP A 82 12.06 -22.34 -6.17
C TRP A 82 12.08 -20.90 -5.68
N VAL A 83 12.68 -20.61 -4.51
CA VAL A 83 12.74 -19.28 -3.88
C VAL A 83 13.27 -18.19 -4.81
N PRO A 84 14.42 -18.35 -5.51
CA PRO A 84 14.93 -17.30 -6.40
C PRO A 84 13.96 -16.94 -7.54
N PHE A 85 13.27 -17.94 -8.08
CA PHE A 85 12.32 -17.75 -9.18
C PHE A 85 11.03 -17.08 -8.70
N ALA A 86 10.50 -17.50 -7.55
CA ALA A 86 9.33 -16.89 -6.94
C ALA A 86 9.59 -15.42 -6.60
N PHE A 87 10.75 -15.10 -6.03
CA PHE A 87 11.18 -13.73 -5.77
C PHE A 87 11.15 -12.85 -7.04
N LEU A 88 11.69 -13.35 -8.15
CA LEU A 88 11.72 -12.59 -9.41
C LEU A 88 10.33 -12.36 -10.00
N THR A 89 9.43 -13.34 -9.94
CA THR A 89 8.07 -13.18 -10.47
C THR A 89 7.24 -12.21 -9.64
N GLY A 90 7.32 -12.27 -8.32
CA GLY A 90 6.62 -11.34 -7.44
C GLY A 90 7.00 -9.89 -7.72
N GLY A 91 8.31 -9.61 -7.89
CA GLY A 91 8.78 -8.29 -8.29
C GLY A 91 8.32 -7.87 -9.69
N PHE A 92 8.33 -8.79 -10.64
CA PHE A 92 7.88 -8.53 -12.01
C PHE A 92 6.39 -8.15 -12.06
N PHE A 93 5.51 -8.92 -11.43
CA PHE A 93 4.07 -8.63 -11.43
C PHE A 93 3.73 -7.36 -10.65
N SER A 94 4.42 -7.09 -9.54
CA SER A 94 4.28 -5.83 -8.80
C SER A 94 4.69 -4.62 -9.66
N ALA A 95 5.84 -4.69 -10.36
CA ALA A 95 6.28 -3.67 -11.28
C ALA A 95 5.30 -3.47 -12.45
N LEU A 96 4.76 -4.56 -13.00
CA LEU A 96 3.78 -4.53 -14.09
C LEU A 96 2.47 -3.86 -13.65
N ALA A 97 1.99 -4.13 -12.43
CA ALA A 97 0.81 -3.49 -11.88
C ALA A 97 1.00 -1.98 -11.76
N GLY A 98 2.11 -1.52 -11.20
CA GLY A 98 2.46 -0.10 -11.12
C GLY A 98 2.59 0.56 -12.50
N TYR A 99 3.22 -0.11 -13.46
CA TYR A 99 3.35 0.38 -14.84
C TYR A 99 1.99 0.58 -15.53
N VAL A 100 1.10 -0.41 -15.44
CA VAL A 100 -0.24 -0.33 -16.05
C VAL A 100 -1.06 0.78 -15.41
N GLY A 101 -1.01 0.91 -14.07
CA GLY A 101 -1.67 1.98 -13.33
C GLY A 101 -1.21 3.36 -13.78
N MET A 102 0.09 3.63 -13.72
CA MET A 102 0.69 4.91 -14.12
C MET A 102 0.38 5.24 -15.59
N ARG A 103 0.55 4.27 -16.48
CA ARG A 103 0.24 4.47 -17.90
C ARG A 103 -1.23 4.83 -18.10
N THR A 104 -2.15 4.20 -17.38
CA THR A 104 -3.57 4.52 -17.46
C THR A 104 -3.85 5.93 -16.95
N ALA A 105 -3.31 6.31 -15.80
CA ALA A 105 -3.52 7.62 -15.19
C ALA A 105 -3.02 8.75 -16.11
N THR A 106 -1.82 8.64 -16.66
CA THR A 106 -1.26 9.64 -17.59
C THR A 106 -2.02 9.77 -18.91
N TYR A 107 -2.77 8.75 -19.31
CA TYR A 107 -3.69 8.84 -20.45
C TYR A 107 -5.07 9.34 -20.07
N ALA A 108 -5.49 9.18 -18.81
CA ALA A 108 -6.82 9.53 -18.33
C ALA A 108 -6.95 11.02 -18.00
N SER A 109 -5.90 11.68 -17.49
CA SER A 109 -5.98 13.03 -16.93
C SER A 109 -6.54 14.07 -17.90
N ALA A 110 -5.93 14.26 -19.08
CA ALA A 110 -6.45 15.20 -20.08
C ALA A 110 -7.85 14.83 -20.59
N ARG A 111 -8.13 13.52 -20.74
CA ARG A 111 -9.47 13.04 -21.12
C ARG A 111 -10.50 13.35 -20.06
N THR A 112 -10.12 13.25 -18.78
CA THR A 112 -10.97 13.64 -17.65
C THR A 112 -11.25 15.14 -17.66
N ALA A 113 -10.23 16.00 -17.85
CA ALA A 113 -10.42 17.44 -17.99
C ALA A 113 -11.38 17.78 -19.15
N ASN A 114 -11.21 17.15 -20.30
CA ASN A 114 -12.12 17.35 -21.45
C ASN A 114 -13.53 16.77 -21.19
N ALA A 115 -13.69 15.72 -20.40
CA ALA A 115 -15.00 15.19 -20.02
C ALA A 115 -15.71 16.11 -19.02
N VAL A 116 -14.97 16.69 -18.07
CA VAL A 116 -15.44 17.65 -17.08
C VAL A 116 -15.96 18.93 -17.76
N SER A 117 -15.37 19.38 -18.85
CA SER A 117 -15.85 20.52 -19.62
C SER A 117 -17.29 20.34 -20.11
N LYS A 118 -17.73 19.08 -20.32
CA LYS A 118 -19.09 18.73 -20.74
C LYS A 118 -20.01 18.54 -19.53
N SER A 119 -19.58 17.78 -18.53
CA SER A 119 -20.34 17.50 -17.33
C SER A 119 -19.47 16.91 -16.21
N LEU A 120 -19.78 17.28 -14.95
CA LEU A 120 -19.11 16.77 -13.76
C LEU A 120 -19.23 15.24 -13.67
N ASN A 121 -20.42 14.68 -13.95
CA ASN A 121 -20.66 13.24 -13.91
C ASN A 121 -19.84 12.46 -14.95
N SER A 122 -19.66 13.02 -16.14
CA SER A 122 -18.82 12.42 -17.18
C SER A 122 -17.35 12.36 -16.74
N GLY A 123 -16.85 13.43 -16.13
CA GLY A 123 -15.49 13.49 -15.58
C GLY A 123 -15.30 12.49 -14.46
N LEU A 124 -16.18 12.47 -13.47
CA LEU A 124 -16.12 11.49 -12.36
C LEU A 124 -16.11 10.04 -12.87
N LYS A 125 -17.04 9.73 -13.77
CA LYS A 125 -17.16 8.37 -14.32
C LYS A 125 -15.91 7.94 -15.08
N LEU A 126 -15.30 8.85 -15.84
CA LEU A 126 -14.10 8.57 -16.61
C LEU A 126 -12.89 8.39 -15.68
N ALA A 127 -12.67 9.29 -14.73
CA ALA A 127 -11.57 9.22 -13.77
C ALA A 127 -11.67 7.96 -12.90
N PHE A 128 -12.87 7.67 -12.34
CA PHE A 128 -13.10 6.52 -11.50
C PHE A 128 -12.92 5.18 -12.23
N ARG A 129 -13.43 5.07 -13.47
CA ARG A 129 -13.21 3.86 -14.28
C ARG A 129 -11.76 3.69 -14.70
N SER A 130 -11.05 4.79 -14.91
CA SER A 130 -9.60 4.77 -15.17
C SER A 130 -8.83 4.32 -13.94
N GLY A 131 -9.20 4.77 -12.74
CA GLY A 131 -8.68 4.23 -11.48
C GLY A 131 -9.00 2.74 -11.30
N ALA A 132 -10.20 2.30 -11.72
CA ALA A 132 -10.58 0.89 -11.67
C ALA A 132 -9.71 -0.03 -12.56
N VAL A 133 -9.10 0.50 -13.64
CA VAL A 133 -8.10 -0.26 -14.41
C VAL A 133 -6.96 -0.70 -13.51
N MET A 134 -6.44 0.21 -12.66
CA MET A 134 -5.37 -0.11 -11.73
C MET A 134 -5.83 -1.13 -10.68
N GLY A 135 -6.97 -0.89 -10.02
CA GLY A 135 -7.49 -1.79 -8.98
C GLY A 135 -7.68 -3.22 -9.49
N LEU A 136 -8.31 -3.37 -10.64
CA LEU A 136 -8.56 -4.68 -11.26
C LEU A 136 -7.28 -5.34 -11.81
N THR A 137 -6.30 -4.53 -12.25
CA THR A 137 -4.99 -5.07 -12.65
C THR A 137 -4.24 -5.62 -11.46
N VAL A 138 -4.21 -4.91 -10.34
CA VAL A 138 -3.53 -5.34 -9.11
C VAL A 138 -4.10 -6.66 -8.61
N VAL A 139 -5.42 -6.74 -8.39
CA VAL A 139 -6.04 -7.97 -7.88
C VAL A 139 -6.02 -9.11 -8.90
N GLY A 140 -6.14 -8.79 -10.19
CA GLY A 140 -6.07 -9.78 -11.27
C GLY A 140 -4.69 -10.40 -11.41
N LEU A 141 -3.64 -9.59 -11.46
CA LEU A 141 -2.25 -10.09 -11.53
C LEU A 141 -1.87 -10.84 -10.26
N GLY A 142 -2.31 -10.38 -9.07
CA GLY A 142 -2.05 -11.05 -7.81
C GLY A 142 -2.64 -12.47 -7.77
N LEU A 143 -3.91 -12.63 -8.14
CA LEU A 143 -4.53 -13.97 -8.22
C LEU A 143 -3.93 -14.82 -9.32
N LEU A 144 -3.48 -14.21 -10.42
CA LEU A 144 -2.82 -14.94 -11.50
C LEU A 144 -1.49 -15.53 -11.02
N ASP A 145 -0.65 -14.73 -10.37
CA ASP A 145 0.66 -15.15 -9.84
C ASP A 145 0.50 -16.27 -8.80
N ILE A 146 -0.42 -16.08 -7.83
CA ILE A 146 -0.79 -17.10 -6.85
C ILE A 146 -1.23 -18.40 -7.53
N SER A 147 -2.09 -18.31 -8.56
CA SER A 147 -2.60 -19.48 -9.28
C SER A 147 -1.50 -20.21 -10.04
N ILE A 148 -0.61 -19.50 -10.71
CA ILE A 148 0.52 -20.05 -11.46
C ILE A 148 1.45 -20.81 -10.51
N TRP A 149 1.86 -20.18 -9.40
CA TRP A 149 2.76 -20.80 -8.43
C TRP A 149 2.14 -21.99 -7.75
N TRP A 150 0.85 -21.92 -7.41
CA TRP A 150 0.13 -23.06 -6.86
C TRP A 150 0.17 -24.28 -7.79
N VAL A 151 -0.09 -24.09 -9.08
CA VAL A 151 -0.05 -25.18 -10.08
C VAL A 151 1.38 -25.71 -10.25
N ILE A 152 2.38 -24.83 -10.37
CA ILE A 152 3.77 -25.25 -10.57
C ILE A 152 4.26 -26.05 -9.37
N LEU A 153 4.11 -25.53 -8.15
CA LEU A 153 4.66 -26.17 -6.97
C LEU A 153 3.96 -27.50 -6.65
N ASN A 154 2.63 -27.58 -6.87
CA ASN A 154 1.92 -28.86 -6.75
C ASN A 154 2.39 -29.94 -7.75
N ALA A 155 2.92 -29.53 -8.90
CA ALA A 155 3.44 -30.46 -9.90
C ALA A 155 4.86 -30.94 -9.61
N PHE A 156 5.68 -30.14 -8.91
CA PHE A 156 7.13 -30.38 -8.80
C PHE A 156 7.63 -30.56 -7.36
N VAL A 157 6.86 -30.17 -6.34
CA VAL A 157 7.28 -30.30 -4.93
C VAL A 157 6.57 -31.49 -4.30
N HIS A 158 7.35 -32.44 -3.79
CA HIS A 158 6.86 -33.64 -3.11
C HIS A 158 7.75 -33.95 -1.92
N GLU A 159 7.16 -34.02 -0.73
CA GLU A 159 7.82 -34.35 0.53
C GLU A 159 7.43 -35.74 1.03
N ALA A 160 7.95 -36.14 2.17
CA ALA A 160 7.71 -37.45 2.75
C ALA A 160 6.24 -37.76 3.08
N SER A 161 5.46 -36.71 3.37
CA SER A 161 4.00 -36.76 3.55
C SER A 161 3.31 -35.68 2.74
N GLU A 162 2.06 -35.93 2.33
CA GLU A 162 1.24 -34.97 1.61
C GLU A 162 0.98 -33.71 2.47
N SER A 163 0.77 -33.89 3.77
CA SER A 163 0.61 -32.77 4.72
C SER A 163 1.83 -31.86 4.76
N GLN A 164 3.05 -32.44 4.77
CA GLN A 164 4.29 -31.66 4.74
C GLN A 164 4.50 -30.98 3.38
N THR A 165 4.15 -31.66 2.30
CA THR A 165 4.19 -31.09 0.94
C THR A 165 3.38 -29.80 0.86
N LEU A 166 2.16 -29.76 1.42
CA LEU A 166 1.31 -28.56 1.44
C LEU A 166 1.93 -27.41 2.24
N VAL A 167 2.58 -27.69 3.37
CA VAL A 167 3.29 -26.67 4.15
C VAL A 167 4.45 -26.11 3.35
N VAL A 168 5.31 -26.96 2.76
CA VAL A 168 6.46 -26.51 1.96
C VAL A 168 6.03 -25.72 0.72
N ILE A 169 4.95 -26.11 0.04
CA ILE A 169 4.41 -25.36 -1.09
C ILE A 169 4.00 -23.96 -0.65
N THR A 170 3.18 -23.85 0.40
CA THR A 170 2.61 -22.56 0.82
C THR A 170 3.67 -21.61 1.40
N THR A 171 4.66 -22.11 2.13
CA THR A 171 5.80 -21.30 2.62
C THR A 171 6.74 -20.91 1.49
N THR A 172 6.99 -21.78 0.51
CA THR A 172 7.73 -21.39 -0.71
C THR A 172 7.01 -20.29 -1.47
N MET A 173 5.68 -20.36 -1.58
CA MET A 173 4.88 -19.29 -2.22
C MET A 173 5.02 -17.94 -1.51
N LEU A 174 5.19 -17.90 -0.18
CA LEU A 174 5.42 -16.64 0.54
C LEU A 174 6.64 -15.88 0.02
N THR A 175 7.63 -16.54 -0.52
CA THR A 175 8.87 -15.91 -0.96
C THR A 175 8.68 -15.02 -2.19
N PHE A 176 7.65 -15.21 -3.02
CA PHE A 176 7.33 -14.25 -4.06
C PHE A 176 6.81 -12.92 -3.46
N GLY A 177 6.18 -12.96 -2.28
CA GLY A 177 5.83 -11.78 -1.52
C GLY A 177 7.03 -10.88 -1.21
N MET A 178 8.21 -11.45 -0.95
CA MET A 178 9.44 -10.65 -0.77
C MET A 178 9.82 -9.89 -2.04
N GLY A 179 9.68 -10.50 -3.22
CA GLY A 179 9.90 -9.80 -4.49
C GLY A 179 8.94 -8.64 -4.68
N ALA A 180 7.66 -8.86 -4.40
CA ALA A 180 6.63 -7.83 -4.43
C ALA A 180 6.92 -6.70 -3.42
N SER A 181 7.29 -7.04 -2.15
CA SER A 181 7.63 -6.07 -1.11
C SER A 181 8.86 -5.24 -1.46
N THR A 182 9.89 -5.86 -2.02
CA THR A 182 11.09 -5.15 -2.46
C THR A 182 10.76 -4.15 -3.56
N GLN A 183 10.01 -4.57 -4.59
CA GLN A 183 9.55 -3.68 -5.67
C GLN A 183 8.68 -2.55 -5.12
N ALA A 184 7.74 -2.86 -4.23
CA ALA A 184 6.83 -1.89 -3.62
C ALA A 184 7.59 -0.83 -2.82
N LEU A 185 8.61 -1.22 -2.04
CA LEU A 185 9.42 -0.29 -1.26
C LEU A 185 10.14 0.71 -2.17
N PHE A 186 10.84 0.23 -3.19
CA PHE A 186 11.54 1.12 -4.13
C PHE A 186 10.57 2.02 -4.90
N ALA A 187 9.41 1.48 -5.32
CA ALA A 187 8.40 2.27 -6.02
C ALA A 187 7.80 3.35 -5.12
N ARG A 188 7.44 3.02 -3.87
CA ARG A 188 6.79 3.94 -2.95
C ARG A 188 7.73 4.98 -2.37
N VAL A 189 8.92 4.58 -1.92
CA VAL A 189 9.93 5.50 -1.39
C VAL A 189 10.48 6.40 -2.50
N GLY A 190 10.88 5.82 -3.63
CA GLY A 190 11.40 6.59 -4.75
C GLY A 190 10.35 7.50 -5.38
N GLY A 191 9.13 6.99 -5.59
CA GLY A 191 8.00 7.78 -6.08
C GLY A 191 7.63 8.92 -5.14
N GLY A 192 7.49 8.65 -3.84
CA GLY A 192 7.16 9.65 -2.83
C GLY A 192 8.22 10.75 -2.69
N ILE A 193 9.53 10.39 -2.72
CA ILE A 193 10.61 11.39 -2.73
C ILE A 193 10.55 12.24 -4.00
N TYR A 194 10.29 11.62 -5.17
CA TYR A 194 10.14 12.33 -6.44
C TYR A 194 9.00 13.33 -6.38
N THR A 195 7.80 12.85 -6.03
CA THR A 195 6.57 13.66 -5.99
C THR A 195 6.75 14.86 -5.05
N LYS A 196 7.14 14.59 -3.82
CA LYS A 196 7.21 15.66 -2.83
C LYS A 196 8.42 16.58 -2.99
N ALA A 197 9.46 16.17 -3.69
CA ALA A 197 10.52 17.10 -4.10
C ALA A 197 10.05 18.07 -5.19
N ALA A 198 9.21 17.62 -6.12
CA ALA A 198 8.65 18.44 -7.17
C ALA A 198 7.58 19.39 -6.62
N ASP A 199 6.64 18.87 -5.83
CA ASP A 199 5.54 19.58 -5.21
C ASP A 199 6.05 20.70 -4.25
N VAL A 200 6.86 20.35 -3.24
CA VAL A 200 7.47 21.34 -2.33
C VAL A 200 8.31 22.39 -3.10
N GLY A 201 9.02 21.95 -4.16
CA GLY A 201 9.78 22.87 -5.02
C GLY A 201 8.88 23.82 -5.82
N ALA A 202 7.73 23.33 -6.30
CA ALA A 202 6.73 24.12 -6.99
C ALA A 202 6.04 25.11 -6.05
N ASP A 203 5.68 24.67 -4.84
CA ASP A 203 4.96 25.46 -3.85
C ASP A 203 5.79 26.59 -3.28
N ILE A 204 7.01 26.31 -2.79
CA ILE A 204 7.87 27.33 -2.17
C ILE A 204 8.16 28.45 -3.15
N VAL A 205 8.52 28.16 -4.38
CA VAL A 205 8.93 29.21 -5.33
C VAL A 205 7.74 29.76 -6.11
N GLY A 206 6.78 28.90 -6.49
CA GLY A 206 5.61 29.33 -7.26
C GLY A 206 4.55 30.04 -6.42
N LYS A 207 4.10 29.40 -5.34
CA LYS A 207 3.01 29.91 -4.51
C LYS A 207 3.50 30.96 -3.48
N GLU A 208 4.60 30.65 -2.73
CA GLU A 208 5.06 31.54 -1.64
C GLU A 208 5.91 32.74 -2.12
N GLU A 209 6.78 32.55 -3.14
CA GLU A 209 7.68 33.62 -3.58
C GLU A 209 7.12 34.46 -4.73
N GLN A 210 6.30 33.85 -5.63
CA GLN A 210 5.77 34.50 -6.84
C GLN A 210 4.26 34.72 -6.85
N ASP A 211 3.52 34.28 -5.82
CA ASP A 211 2.05 34.34 -5.73
C ASP A 211 1.34 33.72 -6.95
N PHE A 212 1.93 32.70 -7.56
CA PHE A 212 1.30 32.01 -8.69
C PHE A 212 0.16 31.12 -8.20
N PRO A 213 -0.92 31.01 -8.98
CA PRO A 213 -1.93 29.99 -8.72
C PRO A 213 -1.31 28.59 -8.86
N GLU A 214 -1.94 27.62 -8.23
CA GLU A 214 -1.59 26.20 -8.39
C GLU A 214 -1.64 25.80 -9.87
N ASP A 215 -0.70 24.97 -10.32
CA ASP A 215 -0.56 24.52 -11.70
C ASP A 215 -0.30 25.63 -12.73
N ASP A 216 0.28 26.75 -12.34
CA ASP A 216 0.59 27.82 -13.29
C ASP A 216 1.62 27.36 -14.34
N PRO A 217 1.35 27.54 -15.66
CA PRO A 217 2.27 27.10 -16.71
C PRO A 217 3.62 27.83 -16.69
N ARG A 218 3.75 28.95 -15.99
CA ARG A 218 5.02 29.67 -15.81
C ARG A 218 5.93 29.02 -14.78
N ASN A 219 5.38 28.18 -13.89
CA ASN A 219 6.19 27.49 -12.89
C ASN A 219 6.93 26.29 -13.52
N PRO A 220 8.29 26.28 -13.51
CA PRO A 220 9.06 25.20 -14.13
C PRO A 220 8.84 23.81 -13.51
N ALA A 221 8.40 23.75 -12.25
CA ALA A 221 8.21 22.50 -11.53
C ALA A 221 6.83 21.85 -11.76
N THR A 222 5.83 22.55 -12.31
CA THR A 222 4.44 22.04 -12.46
C THR A 222 4.36 20.70 -13.20
N ILE A 223 5.09 20.53 -14.30
CA ILE A 223 5.10 19.23 -15.02
C ILE A 223 5.78 18.14 -14.18
N ALA A 224 6.82 18.48 -13.43
CA ALA A 224 7.48 17.50 -12.55
C ALA A 224 6.56 17.07 -11.41
N ASP A 225 5.76 17.97 -10.88
CA ASP A 225 4.75 17.73 -9.87
C ASP A 225 3.65 16.80 -10.40
N ASN A 226 3.02 17.14 -11.52
CA ASN A 226 2.05 16.27 -12.19
C ASN A 226 2.60 14.88 -12.56
N VAL A 227 3.89 14.76 -12.90
CA VAL A 227 4.56 13.45 -13.08
C VAL A 227 4.65 12.72 -11.75
N GLY A 228 4.92 13.45 -10.67
CA GLY A 228 5.03 12.94 -9.32
C GLY A 228 3.81 12.14 -8.88
N ASP A 229 2.62 12.71 -9.00
CA ASP A 229 1.36 12.04 -8.64
C ASP A 229 1.19 10.70 -9.35
N ASN A 230 1.56 10.64 -10.62
CA ASN A 230 1.47 9.41 -11.41
C ASN A 230 2.48 8.35 -10.99
N VAL A 231 3.69 8.73 -10.57
CA VAL A 231 4.74 7.77 -10.21
C VAL A 231 4.73 7.43 -8.72
N GLY A 232 4.41 8.39 -7.84
CA GLY A 232 4.33 8.20 -6.40
C GLY A 232 2.99 7.59 -5.96
N ASP A 233 1.91 8.26 -6.29
CA ASP A 233 0.59 7.90 -5.77
C ASP A 233 -0.15 6.88 -6.64
N VAL A 234 0.16 6.74 -7.93
CA VAL A 234 -0.41 5.66 -8.73
C VAL A 234 0.53 4.45 -8.80
N ALA A 235 1.72 4.58 -9.38
CA ALA A 235 2.60 3.43 -9.57
C ALA A 235 3.12 2.86 -8.24
N GLY A 236 3.52 3.73 -7.30
CA GLY A 236 4.00 3.33 -5.97
C GLY A 236 2.93 2.63 -5.14
N MET A 237 1.70 3.18 -5.12
CA MET A 237 0.58 2.59 -4.38
C MET A 237 0.09 1.28 -5.02
N GLY A 238 0.12 1.18 -6.36
CA GLY A 238 -0.22 -0.07 -7.04
C GLY A 238 0.71 -1.22 -6.68
N ALA A 239 2.00 -0.95 -6.60
CA ALA A 239 2.98 -1.93 -6.16
C ALA A 239 2.81 -2.33 -4.68
N ASP A 240 2.54 -1.35 -3.78
CA ASP A 240 2.28 -1.57 -2.36
C ASP A 240 1.04 -2.43 -2.13
N LEU A 241 -0.06 -2.09 -2.78
CA LEU A 241 -1.32 -2.84 -2.60
C LEU A 241 -1.32 -4.20 -3.30
N TYR A 242 -0.54 -4.36 -4.37
CA TYR A 242 -0.25 -5.69 -4.93
C TYR A 242 0.45 -6.58 -3.89
N GLU A 243 1.48 -6.06 -3.25
CA GLU A 243 2.22 -6.75 -2.18
C GLU A 243 1.33 -7.09 -1.00
N SER A 244 0.51 -6.13 -0.53
CA SER A 244 -0.42 -6.33 0.59
C SER A 244 -1.44 -7.43 0.30
N TYR A 245 -2.00 -7.43 -0.91
CA TYR A 245 -2.99 -8.40 -1.35
C TYR A 245 -2.40 -9.81 -1.45
N CYS A 246 -1.30 -9.97 -2.16
CA CYS A 246 -0.63 -11.25 -2.30
C CYS A 246 -0.10 -11.76 -0.96
N GLY A 247 0.58 -10.91 -0.19
CA GLY A 247 1.15 -11.26 1.10
C GLY A 247 0.10 -11.75 2.10
N SER A 248 -1.07 -11.11 2.13
CA SER A 248 -2.19 -11.52 2.98
C SER A 248 -2.75 -12.90 2.59
N VAL A 249 -3.00 -13.13 1.30
CA VAL A 249 -3.51 -14.42 0.81
C VAL A 249 -2.50 -15.53 1.09
N LEU A 250 -1.21 -15.30 0.78
CA LEU A 250 -0.15 -16.29 0.94
C LEU A 250 0.14 -16.62 2.40
N ALA A 251 0.21 -15.60 3.27
CA ALA A 251 0.39 -15.83 4.70
C ALA A 251 -0.78 -16.64 5.28
N THR A 252 -2.01 -16.36 4.83
CA THR A 252 -3.19 -17.13 5.26
C THR A 252 -3.14 -18.57 4.75
N MET A 253 -2.68 -18.80 3.51
CA MET A 253 -2.47 -20.16 2.97
C MET A 253 -1.45 -20.93 3.80
N ALA A 254 -0.31 -20.31 4.12
CA ALA A 254 0.75 -20.96 4.90
C ALA A 254 0.30 -21.28 6.33
N LEU A 255 -0.39 -20.35 7.00
CA LEU A 255 -0.97 -20.60 8.31
C LEU A 255 -2.07 -21.66 8.29
N GLY A 256 -2.89 -21.69 7.25
CA GLY A 256 -3.91 -22.71 7.06
C GLY A 256 -3.30 -24.11 6.88
N ALA A 257 -2.22 -24.23 6.10
CA ALA A 257 -1.48 -25.47 5.94
C ALA A 257 -0.88 -25.95 7.27
N SER A 258 -0.39 -25.05 8.10
CA SER A 258 0.21 -25.39 9.39
C SER A 258 -0.84 -25.64 10.48
N ALA A 259 -1.88 -24.83 10.58
CA ALA A 259 -2.91 -24.94 11.63
C ALA A 259 -3.69 -26.27 11.57
N PHE A 260 -3.78 -26.87 10.40
CA PHE A 260 -4.47 -28.15 10.17
C PHE A 260 -3.50 -29.29 9.80
N PHE A 261 -2.25 -29.19 10.23
CA PHE A 261 -1.22 -30.21 9.93
C PHE A 261 -1.67 -31.62 10.37
N GLY A 262 -1.50 -32.60 9.49
CA GLY A 262 -1.92 -33.99 9.72
C GLY A 262 -3.31 -34.34 9.14
N ASP A 263 -4.15 -33.36 8.81
CA ASP A 263 -5.42 -33.53 8.10
C ASP A 263 -5.34 -32.83 6.73
N VAL A 264 -4.98 -33.59 5.71
CA VAL A 264 -4.78 -33.11 4.34
C VAL A 264 -6.03 -32.43 3.76
N ASP A 265 -7.22 -32.97 4.07
CA ASP A 265 -8.46 -32.39 3.59
C ASP A 265 -8.75 -31.04 4.27
N ALA A 266 -8.52 -30.91 5.57
CA ALA A 266 -8.67 -29.67 6.29
C ALA A 266 -7.60 -28.63 5.86
N GLN A 267 -6.35 -29.05 5.65
CA GLN A 267 -5.30 -28.20 5.10
C GLN A 267 -5.71 -27.64 3.71
N MET A 268 -6.18 -28.50 2.82
CA MET A 268 -6.58 -28.08 1.49
C MET A 268 -7.74 -27.07 1.52
N ARG A 269 -8.73 -27.28 2.41
CA ARG A 269 -9.82 -26.31 2.61
C ARG A 269 -9.29 -24.98 3.11
N ALA A 270 -8.38 -25.01 4.09
CA ALA A 270 -7.79 -23.82 4.69
C ALA A 270 -6.90 -23.03 3.71
N ILE A 271 -6.20 -23.71 2.82
CA ILE A 271 -5.42 -23.09 1.74
C ILE A 271 -6.32 -22.46 0.69
N LEU A 272 -7.41 -23.12 0.30
CA LEU A 272 -8.32 -22.61 -0.73
C LEU A 272 -9.19 -21.44 -0.25
N ALA A 273 -9.52 -21.37 1.04
CA ALA A 273 -10.41 -20.35 1.58
C ALA A 273 -9.97 -18.90 1.28
N PRO A 274 -8.74 -18.47 1.56
CA PRO A 274 -8.30 -17.11 1.26
C PRO A 274 -8.29 -16.82 -0.25
N MET A 275 -7.94 -17.80 -1.09
CA MET A 275 -7.96 -17.65 -2.55
C MET A 275 -9.39 -17.46 -3.06
N MET A 276 -10.37 -18.19 -2.53
CA MET A 276 -11.79 -18.09 -2.89
C MET A 276 -12.39 -16.76 -2.44
N ILE A 277 -12.10 -16.29 -1.22
CA ILE A 277 -12.56 -15.00 -0.72
C ILE A 277 -12.00 -13.87 -1.60
N ALA A 278 -10.73 -13.92 -1.93
CA ALA A 278 -10.08 -12.97 -2.81
C ALA A 278 -10.71 -12.98 -4.22
N ALA A 279 -10.96 -14.15 -4.80
CA ALA A 279 -11.58 -14.30 -6.12
C ALA A 279 -13.02 -13.77 -6.17
N ILE A 280 -13.83 -14.03 -5.15
CA ILE A 280 -15.18 -13.46 -5.03
C ILE A 280 -15.11 -11.94 -4.86
N GLY A 281 -14.18 -11.44 -4.05
CA GLY A 281 -13.94 -10.02 -3.87
C GLY A 281 -13.70 -9.29 -5.19
N VAL A 282 -12.95 -9.91 -6.12
CA VAL A 282 -12.73 -9.37 -7.47
C VAL A 282 -14.05 -9.20 -8.23
N VAL A 283 -14.87 -10.24 -8.30
CA VAL A 283 -16.13 -10.20 -9.03
C VAL A 283 -17.08 -9.16 -8.43
N LEU A 284 -17.16 -9.10 -7.11
CA LEU A 284 -18.03 -8.15 -6.41
C LEU A 284 -17.52 -6.71 -6.45
N SER A 285 -16.21 -6.51 -6.54
CA SER A 285 -15.61 -5.19 -6.82
C SER A 285 -16.05 -4.66 -8.19
N ILE A 286 -16.10 -5.51 -9.22
CA ILE A 286 -16.59 -5.12 -10.55
C ILE A 286 -18.05 -4.67 -10.48
N ILE A 287 -18.91 -5.38 -9.75
CA ILE A 287 -20.30 -4.97 -9.53
C ILE A 287 -20.39 -3.62 -8.83
N GLY A 288 -19.59 -3.42 -7.77
CA GLY A 288 -19.50 -2.14 -7.05
C GLY A 288 -19.05 -0.97 -7.92
N ILE A 289 -18.07 -1.19 -8.82
CA ILE A 289 -17.60 -0.18 -9.77
C ILE A 289 -18.73 0.31 -10.68
N TYR A 290 -19.58 -0.57 -11.15
CA TYR A 290 -20.75 -0.21 -11.96
C TYR A 290 -21.87 0.49 -11.18
N ALA A 291 -21.91 0.33 -9.86
CA ALA A 291 -22.89 0.97 -8.99
C ALA A 291 -22.60 2.45 -8.72
N VAL A 292 -21.35 2.90 -8.92
CA VAL A 292 -20.96 4.31 -8.70
C VAL A 292 -21.58 5.21 -9.76
N LYS A 293 -22.48 6.11 -9.33
CA LYS A 293 -23.16 7.11 -10.17
C LYS A 293 -23.44 8.36 -9.37
N THR A 294 -23.34 9.53 -10.00
CA THR A 294 -23.69 10.82 -9.40
C THR A 294 -24.65 11.62 -10.29
N LYS A 295 -25.20 12.72 -9.72
CA LYS A 295 -26.05 13.67 -10.44
C LYS A 295 -25.25 14.92 -10.79
N GLU A 296 -25.67 15.65 -11.82
CA GLU A 296 -25.10 16.96 -12.14
C GLU A 296 -25.33 17.95 -10.98
N GLY A 297 -24.33 18.81 -10.72
CA GLY A 297 -24.37 19.78 -9.62
C GLY A 297 -24.22 19.17 -8.22
N ALA A 298 -23.74 17.90 -8.12
CA ALA A 298 -23.49 17.27 -6.84
C ALA A 298 -22.31 17.94 -6.10
N GLY A 299 -22.51 18.32 -4.84
CA GLY A 299 -21.44 18.79 -3.98
C GLY A 299 -20.59 17.64 -3.42
N LEU A 300 -19.46 17.97 -2.77
CA LEU A 300 -18.47 17.02 -2.26
C LEU A 300 -19.08 15.87 -1.44
N GLN A 301 -19.97 16.15 -0.50
CA GLN A 301 -20.62 15.13 0.33
C GLN A 301 -21.46 14.13 -0.49
N GLN A 302 -22.10 14.59 -1.56
CA GLN A 302 -22.88 13.71 -2.43
C GLN A 302 -21.98 12.84 -3.30
N LEU A 303 -20.84 13.38 -3.73
CA LEU A 303 -19.81 12.64 -4.47
C LEU A 303 -19.17 11.55 -3.60
N LEU A 304 -18.75 11.89 -2.37
CA LEU A 304 -18.26 10.92 -1.37
C LEU A 304 -19.26 9.79 -1.12
N LYS A 305 -20.56 10.15 -0.98
CA LYS A 305 -21.62 9.16 -0.81
C LYS A 305 -21.77 8.25 -2.02
N SER A 306 -21.62 8.79 -3.22
CA SER A 306 -21.70 8.01 -4.46
C SER A 306 -20.58 6.97 -4.57
N LEU A 307 -19.35 7.32 -4.21
CA LEU A 307 -18.22 6.37 -4.16
C LEU A 307 -18.42 5.33 -3.05
N SER A 308 -18.85 5.78 -1.87
CA SER A 308 -19.14 4.88 -0.74
C SER A 308 -20.23 3.85 -1.03
N VAL A 309 -21.21 4.15 -1.90
CA VAL A 309 -22.24 3.17 -2.31
C VAL A 309 -21.60 1.97 -3.01
N GLY A 310 -20.63 2.19 -3.90
CA GLY A 310 -19.95 1.09 -4.60
C GLY A 310 -19.13 0.22 -3.65
N THR A 311 -18.31 0.84 -2.79
CA THR A 311 -17.48 0.11 -1.83
C THR A 311 -18.30 -0.63 -0.78
N ASN A 312 -19.34 0.00 -0.21
CA ASN A 312 -20.23 -0.63 0.76
C ASN A 312 -21.04 -1.78 0.14
N LEU A 313 -21.54 -1.62 -1.10
CA LEU A 313 -22.24 -2.68 -1.79
C LEU A 313 -21.34 -3.90 -1.98
N SER A 314 -20.10 -3.70 -2.42
CA SER A 314 -19.12 -4.79 -2.54
C SER A 314 -18.87 -5.46 -1.19
N ALA A 315 -18.64 -4.69 -0.12
CA ALA A 315 -18.38 -5.22 1.21
C ALA A 315 -19.57 -6.04 1.76
N VAL A 316 -20.80 -5.57 1.59
CA VAL A 316 -22.00 -6.30 2.03
C VAL A 316 -22.18 -7.60 1.24
N LEU A 317 -22.00 -7.56 -0.08
CA LEU A 317 -22.11 -8.75 -0.90
C LEU A 317 -21.02 -9.78 -0.55
N ILE A 318 -19.78 -9.34 -0.30
CA ILE A 318 -18.69 -10.22 0.17
C ILE A 318 -19.06 -10.82 1.53
N ALA A 319 -19.54 -10.02 2.48
CA ALA A 319 -19.96 -10.50 3.79
C ALA A 319 -21.04 -11.58 3.72
N VAL A 320 -21.99 -11.48 2.79
CA VAL A 320 -23.02 -12.49 2.59
C VAL A 320 -22.44 -13.74 1.91
N LEU A 321 -21.65 -13.57 0.83
CA LEU A 321 -21.14 -14.71 0.06
C LEU A 321 -20.05 -15.47 0.82
N THR A 322 -19.38 -14.89 1.78
CA THR A 322 -18.37 -15.60 2.58
C THR A 322 -18.99 -16.78 3.36
N PHE A 323 -20.26 -16.67 3.83
CA PHE A 323 -20.98 -17.81 4.43
C PHE A 323 -21.15 -18.97 3.45
N VAL A 324 -21.45 -18.65 2.21
CA VAL A 324 -21.59 -19.66 1.14
C VAL A 324 -20.25 -20.32 0.86
N VAL A 325 -19.18 -19.55 0.79
CA VAL A 325 -17.81 -20.06 0.52
C VAL A 325 -17.39 -21.06 1.59
N PHE A 326 -17.44 -20.69 2.87
CA PHE A 326 -17.01 -21.58 3.94
C PHE A 326 -17.91 -22.81 4.08
N TYR A 327 -19.21 -22.66 3.82
CA TYR A 327 -20.13 -23.79 3.77
C TYR A 327 -19.79 -24.75 2.63
N MET A 328 -19.53 -24.24 1.42
CA MET A 328 -19.16 -25.05 0.25
C MET A 328 -17.80 -25.74 0.42
N LEU A 329 -16.85 -25.10 1.11
CA LEU A 329 -15.57 -25.69 1.45
C LEU A 329 -15.69 -26.79 2.52
N GLY A 330 -16.82 -26.88 3.22
CA GLY A 330 -17.10 -27.94 4.19
C GLY A 330 -16.41 -27.74 5.55
N PHE A 331 -16.21 -26.49 5.99
CA PHE A 331 -15.75 -26.21 7.35
C PHE A 331 -16.86 -26.46 8.37
N GLY A 332 -16.55 -27.18 9.46
CA GLY A 332 -17.48 -27.39 10.55
C GLY A 332 -17.87 -26.09 11.27
N ASN A 333 -16.93 -25.15 11.37
CA ASN A 333 -17.10 -23.83 11.97
C ASN A 333 -17.28 -22.72 10.90
N TRP A 334 -17.96 -23.04 9.77
CA TRP A 334 -18.11 -22.15 8.61
C TRP A 334 -18.67 -20.76 8.94
N TRP A 335 -19.66 -20.68 9.83
CA TRP A 335 -20.24 -19.40 10.22
C TRP A 335 -19.30 -18.55 11.09
N GLN A 336 -18.47 -19.18 11.95
CA GLN A 336 -17.49 -18.51 12.79
C GLN A 336 -16.36 -17.91 11.94
N LEU A 337 -15.81 -18.67 10.99
CA LEU A 337 -14.80 -18.16 10.06
C LEU A 337 -15.36 -17.05 9.16
N SER A 338 -16.65 -17.12 8.79
CA SER A 338 -17.31 -16.03 8.07
C SER A 338 -17.36 -14.74 8.91
N LEU A 339 -17.58 -14.85 10.21
CA LEU A 339 -17.51 -13.68 11.12
C LEU A 339 -16.09 -13.10 11.20
N SER A 340 -15.04 -13.91 11.08
CA SER A 340 -13.66 -13.40 10.98
C SER A 340 -13.46 -12.54 9.73
N VAL A 341 -13.97 -12.96 8.57
CA VAL A 341 -13.95 -12.14 7.34
C VAL A 341 -14.72 -10.83 7.54
N ILE A 342 -15.90 -10.90 8.13
CA ILE A 342 -16.75 -9.75 8.40
C ILE A 342 -16.06 -8.78 9.37
N ALA A 343 -15.36 -9.29 10.40
CA ALA A 343 -14.58 -8.44 11.30
C ALA A 343 -13.50 -7.65 10.55
N GLY A 344 -12.80 -8.29 9.60
CA GLY A 344 -11.83 -7.60 8.73
C GLY A 344 -12.47 -6.56 7.83
N LEU A 345 -13.59 -6.88 7.17
CA LEU A 345 -14.35 -5.95 6.34
C LEU A 345 -14.82 -4.73 7.14
N LEU A 346 -15.40 -4.95 8.33
CA LEU A 346 -15.86 -3.88 9.20
C LEU A 346 -14.69 -3.02 9.71
N ALA A 347 -13.57 -3.64 10.05
CA ALA A 347 -12.36 -2.91 10.43
C ALA A 347 -11.93 -1.94 9.31
N GLY A 348 -11.91 -2.40 8.05
CA GLY A 348 -11.60 -1.54 6.90
C GLY A 348 -12.56 -0.36 6.77
N VAL A 349 -13.86 -0.61 6.88
CA VAL A 349 -14.90 0.45 6.81
C VAL A 349 -14.77 1.45 7.97
N ILE A 350 -14.56 0.98 9.20
CA ILE A 350 -14.42 1.84 10.38
C ILE A 350 -13.16 2.70 10.29
N ILE A 351 -12.03 2.11 9.92
CA ILE A 351 -10.77 2.85 9.75
C ILE A 351 -10.91 3.90 8.65
N GLY A 352 -11.51 3.55 7.50
CA GLY A 352 -11.78 4.49 6.42
C GLY A 352 -12.65 5.66 6.89
N LYS A 353 -13.72 5.39 7.63
CA LYS A 353 -14.59 6.44 8.18
C LYS A 353 -13.92 7.28 9.26
N ALA A 354 -13.07 6.69 10.09
CA ALA A 354 -12.29 7.43 11.08
C ALA A 354 -11.29 8.37 10.38
N THR A 355 -10.60 7.89 9.34
CA THR A 355 -9.70 8.72 8.53
C THR A 355 -10.46 9.86 7.87
N GLU A 356 -11.59 9.59 7.21
CA GLU A 356 -12.46 10.62 6.62
C GLU A 356 -12.86 11.68 7.66
N TYR A 357 -13.25 11.28 8.87
CA TYR A 357 -13.63 12.19 9.94
C TYR A 357 -12.50 13.12 10.39
N TYR A 358 -11.27 12.60 10.50
CA TYR A 358 -10.14 13.40 10.96
C TYR A 358 -9.45 14.20 9.86
N THR A 359 -9.61 13.83 8.60
CA THR A 359 -8.88 14.46 7.48
C THR A 359 -9.75 15.31 6.56
N SER A 360 -11.06 15.07 6.46
CA SER A 360 -11.92 15.84 5.55
C SER A 360 -12.33 17.18 6.13
N HIS A 361 -12.29 18.23 5.29
CA HIS A 361 -12.74 19.57 5.65
C HIS A 361 -14.27 19.68 5.90
N SER A 362 -15.02 18.61 5.60
CA SER A 362 -16.45 18.53 5.95
C SER A 362 -16.70 18.36 7.45
N TYR A 363 -15.68 18.03 8.24
CA TYR A 363 -15.80 17.74 9.66
C TYR A 363 -15.00 18.70 10.55
N LYS A 364 -15.44 18.83 11.78
CA LYS A 364 -14.87 19.76 12.77
C LYS A 364 -13.37 19.63 13.02
N PRO A 365 -12.76 18.44 13.10
CA PRO A 365 -11.32 18.36 13.37
C PRO A 365 -10.47 19.16 12.38
N THR A 366 -10.73 19.01 11.09
CA THR A 366 -10.01 19.76 10.03
C THR A 366 -10.41 21.24 10.00
N GLN A 367 -11.69 21.57 10.26
CA GLN A 367 -12.14 22.95 10.35
C GLN A 367 -11.47 23.70 11.52
N ASN A 368 -11.35 23.07 12.70
CA ASN A 368 -10.63 23.64 13.85
C ASN A 368 -9.13 23.79 13.56
N LEU A 369 -8.55 22.88 12.78
CA LEU A 369 -7.17 22.99 12.32
C LEU A 369 -7.01 24.22 11.41
N ALA A 370 -7.93 24.43 10.46
CA ALA A 370 -7.95 25.61 9.61
C ALA A 370 -8.14 26.91 10.43
N GLU A 371 -9.02 26.91 11.45
CA GLU A 371 -9.22 28.04 12.36
C GLU A 371 -7.92 28.46 13.07
N SER A 372 -7.04 27.49 13.41
CA SER A 372 -5.76 27.78 14.06
C SER A 372 -4.81 28.64 13.21
N SER A 373 -5.05 28.74 11.90
CA SER A 373 -4.28 29.62 11.01
C SER A 373 -4.36 31.10 11.37
N GLN A 374 -5.43 31.51 12.08
CA GLN A 374 -5.59 32.90 12.54
C GLN A 374 -4.49 33.33 13.54
N THR A 375 -3.83 32.39 14.16
CA THR A 375 -2.71 32.66 15.08
C THR A 375 -1.34 32.42 14.45
N GLY A 376 -1.29 31.90 13.23
CA GLY A 376 -0.09 31.77 12.42
C GLY A 376 0.32 30.31 12.14
N PRO A 377 1.39 30.11 11.33
CA PRO A 377 1.77 28.78 10.85
C PRO A 377 2.24 27.83 11.97
N ALA A 378 2.87 28.34 13.04
CA ALA A 378 3.33 27.51 14.13
C ALA A 378 2.19 26.76 14.82
N THR A 379 1.05 27.44 15.03
CA THR A 379 -0.15 26.83 15.63
C THR A 379 -0.81 25.83 14.69
N VAL A 380 -0.80 26.07 13.39
CA VAL A 380 -1.26 25.09 12.38
C VAL A 380 -0.43 23.81 12.47
N ILE A 381 0.90 23.92 12.55
CA ILE A 381 1.80 22.76 12.67
C ILE A 381 1.52 22.00 13.98
N ILE A 382 1.50 22.70 15.13
CA ILE A 382 1.26 22.06 16.44
C ILE A 382 -0.10 21.35 16.48
N ASN A 383 -1.16 22.01 16.02
CA ASN A 383 -2.50 21.44 16.04
C ASN A 383 -2.67 20.26 15.09
N GLY A 384 -2.00 20.27 13.91
CA GLY A 384 -2.02 19.13 13.00
C GLY A 384 -1.26 17.92 13.55
N ILE A 385 -0.13 18.13 14.23
CA ILE A 385 0.56 17.04 14.96
C ILE A 385 -0.36 16.46 16.04
N GLY A 386 -0.98 17.33 16.85
CA GLY A 386 -1.91 16.88 17.91
C GLY A 386 -3.11 16.13 17.36
N LEU A 387 -3.72 16.63 16.28
CA LEU A 387 -4.84 15.98 15.58
C LEU A 387 -4.44 14.59 15.08
N GLY A 388 -3.29 14.47 14.41
CA GLY A 388 -2.79 13.19 13.92
C GLY A 388 -2.54 12.19 15.04
N MET A 389 -1.95 12.62 16.18
CA MET A 389 -1.77 11.75 17.35
C MET A 389 -3.10 11.22 17.89
N ILE A 390 -4.10 12.08 18.04
CA ILE A 390 -5.44 11.69 18.53
C ILE A 390 -6.13 10.76 17.52
N SER A 391 -5.95 10.98 16.23
CA SER A 391 -6.59 10.19 15.18
C SER A 391 -6.19 8.72 15.17
N THR A 392 -5.07 8.36 15.81
CA THR A 392 -4.61 6.96 15.91
C THR A 392 -5.53 6.09 16.79
N CYS A 393 -6.28 6.69 17.71
CA CYS A 393 -7.06 5.98 18.72
C CYS A 393 -8.08 5.02 18.08
N ILE A 394 -8.92 5.53 17.17
CA ILE A 394 -10.01 4.72 16.58
C ILE A 394 -9.44 3.56 15.72
N PRO A 395 -8.47 3.78 14.80
CA PRO A 395 -7.89 2.69 14.03
C PRO A 395 -7.21 1.63 14.89
N VAL A 396 -6.45 2.03 15.91
CA VAL A 396 -5.77 1.07 16.82
C VAL A 396 -6.77 0.22 17.57
N VAL A 397 -7.79 0.83 18.20
CA VAL A 397 -8.84 0.09 18.90
C VAL A 397 -9.60 -0.83 17.93
N THR A 398 -9.88 -0.37 16.73
CA THR A 398 -10.57 -1.18 15.70
C THR A 398 -9.77 -2.42 15.33
N ILE A 399 -8.45 -2.29 15.10
CA ILE A 399 -7.59 -3.45 14.81
C ILE A 399 -7.53 -4.40 16.00
N VAL A 400 -7.37 -3.89 17.22
CA VAL A 400 -7.37 -4.74 18.43
C VAL A 400 -8.68 -5.53 18.55
N VAL A 401 -9.82 -4.89 18.35
CA VAL A 401 -11.13 -5.56 18.39
C VAL A 401 -11.26 -6.59 17.26
N ALA A 402 -10.82 -6.26 16.04
CA ALA A 402 -10.84 -7.18 14.91
C ALA A 402 -9.97 -8.42 15.18
N ILE A 403 -8.76 -8.25 15.74
CA ILE A 403 -7.88 -9.35 16.15
C ILE A 403 -8.59 -10.26 17.15
N LEU A 404 -9.15 -9.70 18.22
CA LEU A 404 -9.80 -10.47 19.28
C LEU A 404 -11.04 -11.23 18.76
N ILE A 405 -11.89 -10.57 17.98
CA ILE A 405 -13.08 -11.21 17.40
C ILE A 405 -12.67 -12.35 16.44
N SER A 406 -11.73 -12.08 15.54
CA SER A 406 -11.30 -13.07 14.55
C SER A 406 -10.62 -14.27 15.22
N TYR A 407 -9.80 -14.04 16.23
CA TYR A 407 -9.19 -15.09 17.04
C TYR A 407 -10.26 -15.96 17.73
N LEU A 408 -11.16 -15.34 18.47
CA LEU A 408 -12.21 -16.05 19.21
C LEU A 408 -13.14 -16.84 18.28
N CYS A 409 -13.52 -16.25 17.14
CA CYS A 409 -14.34 -16.95 16.15
C CYS A 409 -13.63 -18.19 15.60
N ALA A 410 -12.35 -18.13 15.30
CA ALA A 410 -11.60 -19.25 14.76
C ALA A 410 -11.32 -20.35 15.79
N THR A 411 -11.21 -19.99 17.09
CA THR A 411 -10.93 -20.92 18.20
C THR A 411 -12.19 -21.47 18.88
N GLY A 412 -13.38 -21.16 18.38
CA GLY A 412 -14.64 -21.56 19.04
C GLY A 412 -14.86 -20.84 20.39
N PHE A 413 -14.45 -19.56 20.46
CA PHE A 413 -14.53 -18.68 21.65
C PHE A 413 -13.66 -19.12 22.84
N SER A 414 -12.50 -19.76 22.54
CA SER A 414 -11.51 -20.19 23.53
C SER A 414 -10.20 -19.43 23.41
N PHE A 415 -9.58 -19.10 24.54
CA PHE A 415 -8.20 -18.58 24.62
C PHE A 415 -7.19 -19.70 25.01
N ASP A 416 -7.58 -20.96 24.92
CA ASP A 416 -6.65 -22.06 25.20
C ASP A 416 -5.44 -22.01 24.26
N PRO A 417 -4.21 -22.07 24.79
CA PRO A 417 -2.99 -22.09 23.97
C PRO A 417 -2.95 -23.20 22.90
N ALA A 418 -3.69 -24.29 23.09
CA ALA A 418 -3.81 -25.36 22.09
C ALA A 418 -4.38 -24.90 20.75
N TYR A 419 -5.19 -23.83 20.73
CA TYR A 419 -5.85 -23.32 19.54
C TYR A 419 -5.16 -22.06 18.94
N ILE A 420 -3.97 -21.66 19.39
CA ILE A 420 -3.29 -20.45 18.92
C ILE A 420 -3.13 -20.46 17.40
N SER A 421 -2.73 -21.58 16.78
CA SER A 421 -2.56 -21.68 15.33
C SER A 421 -3.88 -21.44 14.58
N ASN A 422 -4.99 -21.97 15.08
CA ASN A 422 -6.32 -21.71 14.53
C ASN A 422 -6.74 -20.24 14.71
N GLY A 423 -6.44 -19.65 15.86
CA GLY A 423 -6.70 -18.23 16.13
C GLY A 423 -5.92 -17.29 15.19
N LEU A 424 -4.64 -17.58 14.97
CA LEU A 424 -3.80 -16.83 14.02
C LEU A 424 -4.30 -16.99 12.58
N TYR A 425 -4.76 -18.19 12.20
CA TYR A 425 -5.44 -18.40 10.93
C TYR A 425 -6.69 -17.54 10.81
N GLY A 426 -7.51 -17.43 11.87
CA GLY A 426 -8.69 -16.54 11.89
C GLY A 426 -8.34 -15.08 11.71
N ILE A 427 -7.27 -14.58 12.35
CA ILE A 427 -6.78 -13.21 12.17
C ILE A 427 -6.32 -12.99 10.73
N SER A 428 -5.61 -13.96 10.15
CA SER A 428 -5.13 -13.86 8.77
C SER A 428 -6.30 -13.88 7.75
N ILE A 429 -7.33 -14.66 8.00
CA ILE A 429 -8.59 -14.65 7.22
C ILE A 429 -9.28 -13.27 7.30
N ALA A 430 -9.24 -12.59 8.45
CA ALA A 430 -9.77 -11.23 8.57
C ALA A 430 -8.96 -10.22 7.72
N ALA A 431 -7.63 -10.38 7.64
CA ALA A 431 -6.79 -9.57 6.74
C ALA A 431 -7.19 -9.74 5.27
N VAL A 432 -7.41 -10.99 4.83
CA VAL A 432 -7.93 -11.28 3.47
C VAL A 432 -9.33 -10.71 3.28
N GLY A 433 -10.18 -10.81 4.30
CA GLY A 433 -11.51 -10.21 4.31
C GLY A 433 -11.47 -8.70 4.08
N MET A 434 -10.61 -7.99 4.81
CA MET A 434 -10.41 -6.56 4.63
C MET A 434 -9.95 -6.25 3.20
N LEU A 435 -8.96 -6.96 2.67
CA LEU A 435 -8.42 -6.76 1.32
C LEU A 435 -9.29 -7.29 0.19
N SER A 436 -10.36 -8.01 0.48
CA SER A 436 -11.28 -8.54 -0.54
C SER A 436 -12.02 -7.45 -1.34
N THR A 437 -12.14 -6.24 -0.78
CA THR A 437 -12.68 -5.07 -1.48
C THR A 437 -11.63 -4.28 -2.28
N LEU A 438 -10.37 -4.75 -2.32
CA LEU A 438 -9.25 -3.97 -2.86
C LEU A 438 -9.48 -3.50 -4.31
N GLY A 439 -10.12 -4.31 -5.14
CA GLY A 439 -10.37 -3.96 -6.54
C GLY A 439 -11.14 -2.64 -6.71
N ILE A 440 -12.12 -2.37 -5.87
CA ILE A 440 -12.88 -1.11 -5.88
C ILE A 440 -12.24 -0.05 -4.98
N THR A 441 -11.64 -0.42 -3.86
CA THR A 441 -10.98 0.54 -2.97
C THR A 441 -9.81 1.21 -3.67
N LEU A 442 -8.99 0.45 -4.39
CA LEU A 442 -7.89 1.00 -5.18
C LEU A 442 -8.37 1.83 -6.38
N ALA A 443 -9.58 1.56 -6.89
CA ALA A 443 -10.20 2.40 -7.91
C ALA A 443 -10.51 3.80 -7.37
N THR A 444 -10.96 3.91 -6.11
CA THR A 444 -11.21 5.21 -5.45
C THR A 444 -9.91 5.94 -5.11
N ASP A 445 -8.85 5.21 -4.84
CA ASP A 445 -7.52 5.75 -4.54
C ASP A 445 -6.85 6.33 -5.79
N ALA A 446 -6.74 5.53 -6.85
CA ALA A 446 -6.13 5.93 -8.12
C ALA A 446 -6.94 7.00 -8.85
N TYR A 447 -8.20 7.22 -8.48
CA TYR A 447 -9.02 8.31 -8.96
C TYR A 447 -8.44 9.68 -8.58
N GLY A 448 -7.91 9.85 -7.36
CA GLY A 448 -7.39 11.12 -6.85
C GLY A 448 -6.33 11.74 -7.76
N PRO A 449 -5.18 11.09 -7.99
CA PRO A 449 -4.14 11.60 -8.90
C PRO A 449 -4.61 11.85 -10.33
N ILE A 450 -5.60 11.10 -10.82
CA ILE A 450 -6.18 11.34 -12.15
C ILE A 450 -6.98 12.66 -12.17
N ALA A 451 -7.74 12.94 -11.09
CA ALA A 451 -8.54 14.14 -10.95
C ALA A 451 -7.68 15.39 -10.75
N ASP A 452 -6.65 15.28 -9.92
CA ASP A 452 -5.67 16.33 -9.66
C ASP A 452 -4.92 16.71 -10.94
N ASN A 453 -4.31 15.77 -11.63
CA ASN A 453 -3.66 15.99 -12.93
C ASN A 453 -4.64 16.47 -14.04
N ALA A 454 -5.94 16.21 -13.91
CA ALA A 454 -6.94 16.81 -14.81
C ALA A 454 -7.14 18.30 -14.50
N GLY A 455 -7.08 18.69 -13.23
CA GLY A 455 -7.06 20.08 -12.77
C GLY A 455 -5.82 20.81 -13.28
N GLY A 456 -4.63 20.22 -13.12
CA GLY A 456 -3.39 20.75 -13.65
C GLY A 456 -3.42 20.93 -15.17
N ASN A 457 -3.93 19.93 -15.91
CA ASN A 457 -4.10 20.06 -17.35
C ASN A 457 -5.08 21.17 -17.75
N ALA A 458 -6.19 21.33 -17.00
CA ALA A 458 -7.17 22.40 -17.25
C ALA A 458 -6.56 23.77 -17.00
N GLN A 459 -5.82 23.97 -15.92
CA GLN A 459 -5.14 25.22 -15.56
C GLN A 459 -4.05 25.59 -16.57
N MET A 460 -3.14 24.65 -16.85
CA MET A 460 -2.04 24.88 -17.81
C MET A 460 -2.53 25.10 -19.24
N SER A 461 -3.72 24.61 -19.58
CA SER A 461 -4.35 24.80 -20.91
C SER A 461 -5.23 26.04 -20.96
N GLU A 462 -5.31 26.84 -19.89
CA GLU A 462 -6.13 28.04 -19.78
C GLU A 462 -7.59 27.81 -20.21
N LEU A 463 -8.18 26.69 -19.71
CA LEU A 463 -9.60 26.39 -19.97
C LEU A 463 -10.51 27.36 -19.20
N ASP A 464 -11.80 27.33 -19.54
CA ASP A 464 -12.82 28.13 -18.85
C ASP A 464 -12.73 27.90 -17.32
N PRO A 465 -12.78 29.00 -16.50
CA PRO A 465 -12.72 28.88 -15.03
C PRO A 465 -13.75 27.91 -14.42
N GLU A 466 -14.92 27.76 -15.06
CA GLU A 466 -15.93 26.79 -14.63
C GLU A 466 -15.41 25.33 -14.76
N VAL A 467 -14.58 25.04 -15.76
CA VAL A 467 -13.95 23.73 -15.91
C VAL A 467 -12.97 23.49 -14.76
N ARG A 468 -12.14 24.51 -14.45
CA ARG A 468 -11.22 24.44 -13.30
C ARG A 468 -11.99 24.22 -11.99
N HIS A 469 -13.05 24.96 -11.74
CA HIS A 469 -13.87 24.78 -10.53
C HIS A 469 -14.44 23.36 -10.41
N ARG A 470 -14.88 22.76 -11.53
CA ARG A 470 -15.35 21.38 -11.53
C ARG A 470 -14.22 20.36 -11.30
N THR A 471 -13.03 20.58 -11.85
CA THR A 471 -11.87 19.71 -11.57
C THR A 471 -11.42 19.84 -10.13
N ASP A 472 -11.42 21.05 -9.55
CA ASP A 472 -11.11 21.28 -8.13
C ASP A 472 -12.09 20.52 -7.21
N THR A 473 -13.37 20.46 -7.58
CA THR A 473 -14.38 19.67 -6.85
C THR A 473 -14.06 18.16 -6.90
N LEU A 474 -13.60 17.66 -8.05
CA LEU A 474 -13.17 16.26 -8.19
C LEU A 474 -11.87 16.00 -7.44
N ASP A 475 -10.93 16.94 -7.43
CA ASP A 475 -9.68 16.84 -6.70
C ASP A 475 -9.91 16.81 -5.18
N ALA A 476 -10.76 17.69 -4.63
CA ALA A 476 -11.14 17.66 -3.22
C ALA A 476 -11.75 16.30 -2.78
N LEU A 477 -12.53 15.68 -3.69
CA LEU A 477 -13.01 14.31 -3.50
C LEU A 477 -11.85 13.31 -3.50
N GLY A 478 -10.88 13.47 -4.43
CA GLY A 478 -9.69 12.64 -4.58
C GLY A 478 -8.83 12.62 -3.32
N ASN A 479 -8.55 13.78 -2.75
CA ASN A 479 -7.75 13.91 -1.52
C ASN A 479 -8.38 13.19 -0.32
N THR A 480 -9.71 13.31 -0.17
CA THR A 480 -10.44 12.62 0.90
C THR A 480 -10.43 11.10 0.69
N THR A 481 -10.61 10.63 -0.54
CA THR A 481 -10.60 9.18 -0.84
C THR A 481 -9.20 8.60 -0.75
N ALA A 482 -8.17 9.31 -1.19
CA ALA A 482 -6.77 8.90 -1.05
C ALA A 482 -6.35 8.77 0.42
N ALA A 483 -6.75 9.71 1.30
CA ALA A 483 -6.51 9.58 2.74
C ALA A 483 -7.20 8.34 3.31
N THR A 484 -8.46 8.08 2.93
CA THR A 484 -9.23 6.90 3.34
C THR A 484 -8.57 5.60 2.89
N GLY A 485 -8.07 5.54 1.64
CA GLY A 485 -7.35 4.39 1.10
C GLY A 485 -6.02 4.13 1.78
N LYS A 486 -5.27 5.18 2.13
CA LYS A 486 -4.05 5.05 2.94
C LYS A 486 -4.35 4.46 4.33
N GLY A 487 -5.41 4.93 5.01
CA GLY A 487 -5.87 4.34 6.28
C GLY A 487 -6.22 2.86 6.16
N PHE A 488 -6.94 2.48 5.09
CA PHE A 488 -7.26 1.10 4.77
C PHE A 488 -6.01 0.25 4.53
N ALA A 489 -5.06 0.75 3.73
CA ALA A 489 -3.78 0.07 3.44
C ALA A 489 -2.97 -0.17 4.72
N ILE A 490 -2.86 0.82 5.60
CA ILE A 490 -2.14 0.72 6.87
C ILE A 490 -2.82 -0.29 7.82
N GLY A 491 -4.15 -0.26 7.93
CA GLY A 491 -4.91 -1.22 8.74
C GLY A 491 -4.78 -2.66 8.25
N SER A 492 -4.85 -2.88 6.93
CA SER A 492 -4.66 -4.21 6.35
C SER A 492 -3.24 -4.74 6.55
N ALA A 493 -2.24 -3.86 6.50
CA ALA A 493 -0.86 -4.23 6.78
C ALA A 493 -0.63 -4.70 8.22
N ALA A 494 -1.32 -4.11 9.19
CA ALA A 494 -1.22 -4.52 10.58
C ALA A 494 -1.70 -5.98 10.77
N LEU A 495 -2.86 -6.32 10.20
CA LEU A 495 -3.38 -7.70 10.24
C LEU A 495 -2.48 -8.67 9.45
N THR A 496 -2.01 -8.27 8.28
CA THR A 496 -1.11 -9.08 7.44
C THR A 496 0.23 -9.33 8.14
N ALA A 497 0.79 -8.32 8.82
CA ALA A 497 2.06 -8.44 9.51
C ALA A 497 2.01 -9.45 10.68
N LEU A 498 0.87 -9.57 11.37
CA LEU A 498 0.66 -10.62 12.37
C LEU A 498 0.66 -12.02 11.73
N ALA A 499 0.02 -12.16 10.57
CA ALA A 499 0.04 -13.40 9.82
C ALA A 499 1.47 -13.76 9.35
N LEU A 500 2.24 -12.77 8.90
CA LEU A 500 3.64 -12.95 8.49
C LEU A 500 4.55 -13.29 9.66
N LEU A 501 4.35 -12.71 10.84
CA LEU A 501 5.07 -13.08 12.06
C LEU A 501 4.85 -14.56 12.41
N ALA A 502 3.60 -15.03 12.34
CA ALA A 502 3.30 -16.44 12.55
C ALA A 502 3.91 -17.34 11.46
N SER A 503 3.92 -16.90 10.21
CA SER A 503 4.57 -17.59 9.09
C SER A 503 6.10 -17.66 9.26
N TYR A 504 6.72 -16.64 9.86
CA TYR A 504 8.15 -16.68 10.23
C TYR A 504 8.46 -17.83 11.19
N ILE A 505 7.59 -18.07 12.17
CA ILE A 505 7.74 -19.19 13.12
C ILE A 505 7.64 -20.54 12.39
N GLU A 506 6.75 -20.66 11.42
CA GLU A 506 6.66 -21.87 10.60
C GLU A 506 7.90 -22.09 9.73
N GLU A 507 8.49 -21.03 9.19
CA GLU A 507 9.71 -21.12 8.40
C GLU A 507 10.92 -21.49 9.26
N ILE A 508 10.97 -21.10 10.53
CA ILE A 508 11.97 -21.59 11.49
C ILE A 508 11.90 -23.13 11.64
N LYS A 509 10.69 -23.71 11.69
CA LYS A 509 10.52 -25.18 11.73
C LYS A 509 11.13 -25.86 10.52
N ILE A 510 10.88 -25.31 9.33
CA ILE A 510 11.47 -25.82 8.08
C ILE A 510 12.99 -25.67 8.11
N GLY A 511 13.49 -24.54 8.57
CA GLY A 511 14.93 -24.31 8.76
C GLY A 511 15.58 -25.34 9.69
N LEU A 512 14.96 -25.63 10.83
CA LEU A 512 15.43 -26.67 11.77
C LEU A 512 15.49 -28.07 11.13
N GLN A 513 14.51 -28.43 10.32
CA GLN A 513 14.52 -29.69 9.58
C GLN A 513 15.65 -29.75 8.55
N HIS A 514 15.92 -28.66 7.84
CA HIS A 514 17.04 -28.59 6.87
C HIS A 514 18.41 -28.72 7.52
N VAL A 515 18.62 -28.23 8.74
CA VAL A 515 19.87 -28.43 9.48
C VAL A 515 19.93 -29.78 10.19
N GLY A 516 18.91 -30.63 10.03
CA GLY A 516 18.88 -32.01 10.55
C GLY A 516 18.39 -32.16 11.99
N THR A 517 17.78 -31.11 12.56
CA THR A 517 17.17 -31.15 13.89
C THR A 517 15.80 -31.83 13.79
N ALA A 518 15.71 -33.07 14.26
CA ALA A 518 14.45 -33.83 14.18
C ALA A 518 13.53 -33.61 15.38
N VAL A 519 14.07 -33.29 16.55
CA VAL A 519 13.33 -33.18 17.81
C VAL A 519 13.78 -31.94 18.60
N LEU A 520 12.86 -31.33 19.32
CA LEU A 520 13.09 -30.22 20.23
C LEU A 520 12.79 -30.63 21.69
N GLN A 521 13.62 -30.18 22.61
CA GLN A 521 13.34 -30.28 24.04
C GLN A 521 12.58 -29.04 24.48
N VAL A 522 11.28 -29.18 24.74
CA VAL A 522 10.43 -28.10 25.23
C VAL A 522 10.01 -28.41 26.67
N GLY A 523 10.68 -27.80 27.64
CA GLY A 523 10.55 -28.19 29.05
C GLY A 523 10.91 -29.67 29.24
N ASP A 524 10.00 -30.45 29.85
CA ASP A 524 10.18 -31.90 30.09
C ASP A 524 9.71 -32.77 28.89
N LYS A 525 9.27 -32.18 27.80
CA LYS A 525 8.73 -32.88 26.63
C LYS A 525 9.70 -32.83 25.45
N VAL A 526 9.84 -33.97 24.77
CA VAL A 526 10.52 -34.06 23.47
C VAL A 526 9.45 -34.03 22.39
N VAL A 527 9.55 -33.05 21.48
CA VAL A 527 8.57 -32.80 20.41
C VAL A 527 9.27 -32.96 19.07
N ASN A 528 8.61 -33.63 18.12
CA ASN A 528 9.05 -33.66 16.72
C ASN A 528 8.93 -32.29 16.09
N VAL A 529 9.98 -31.79 15.44
CA VAL A 529 9.99 -30.44 14.79
C VAL A 529 8.84 -30.30 13.79
N ALA A 530 8.56 -31.33 13.00
CA ALA A 530 7.49 -31.27 11.98
C ALA A 530 6.09 -31.06 12.59
N GLU A 531 5.87 -31.60 13.80
CA GLU A 531 4.59 -31.56 14.52
C GLU A 531 4.55 -30.45 15.58
N ALA A 532 5.67 -29.73 15.79
CA ALA A 532 5.76 -28.69 16.79
C ALA A 532 4.76 -27.56 16.53
N THR A 533 4.02 -27.20 17.54
CA THR A 533 3.06 -26.08 17.48
C THR A 533 3.78 -24.75 17.66
N ILE A 534 3.15 -23.65 17.19
CA ILE A 534 3.68 -22.28 17.38
C ILE A 534 4.03 -22.00 18.85
N PRO A 535 3.18 -22.31 19.86
CA PRO A 535 3.54 -22.15 21.28
C PRO A 535 4.80 -22.89 21.68
N GLN A 536 4.99 -24.14 21.20
CA GLN A 536 6.16 -24.92 21.54
C GLN A 536 7.46 -24.34 20.96
N ILE A 537 7.42 -23.77 19.74
CA ILE A 537 8.56 -23.04 19.16
C ILE A 537 8.85 -21.76 19.95
N VAL A 538 7.80 -21.00 20.31
CA VAL A 538 7.90 -19.80 21.14
C VAL A 538 8.52 -20.10 22.50
N ASP A 539 8.11 -21.21 23.15
CA ASP A 539 8.68 -21.67 24.42
C ASP A 539 10.12 -22.14 24.25
N TYR A 540 10.44 -22.87 23.19
CA TYR A 540 11.80 -23.35 22.89
C TYR A 540 12.80 -22.20 22.79
N TYR A 541 12.47 -21.14 22.04
CA TYR A 541 13.30 -19.95 21.89
C TYR A 541 13.11 -18.92 23.02
N GLN A 542 12.28 -19.24 24.03
CA GLN A 542 11.98 -18.36 25.18
C GLN A 542 11.55 -16.95 24.73
N VAL A 543 10.60 -16.87 23.79
CA VAL A 543 10.11 -15.62 23.25
C VAL A 543 9.14 -14.98 24.25
N ASN A 544 9.71 -14.30 25.24
CA ASN A 544 8.98 -13.54 26.22
C ASN A 544 9.69 -12.19 26.48
N LEU A 545 8.97 -11.23 27.03
CA LEU A 545 9.51 -9.88 27.25
C LEU A 545 10.64 -9.79 28.29
N MET A 546 10.84 -10.82 29.10
CA MET A 546 11.98 -10.89 30.04
C MET A 546 13.25 -11.39 29.37
N ASN A 547 13.17 -11.98 28.16
CA ASN A 547 14.34 -12.37 27.39
C ASN A 547 15.02 -11.13 26.81
N PRO A 548 16.30 -10.83 27.16
CA PRO A 548 16.99 -9.65 26.67
C PRO A 548 17.10 -9.57 25.14
N ARG A 549 17.19 -10.73 24.45
CA ARG A 549 17.25 -10.78 22.98
C ARG A 549 15.94 -10.30 22.36
N VAL A 550 14.81 -10.73 22.92
CA VAL A 550 13.47 -10.29 22.49
C VAL A 550 13.29 -8.80 22.76
N LEU A 551 13.61 -8.37 23.98
CA LEU A 551 13.45 -6.96 24.37
C LEU A 551 14.33 -6.03 23.51
N ALA A 552 15.59 -6.41 23.27
CA ALA A 552 16.48 -5.68 22.37
C ALA A 552 15.91 -5.63 20.93
N GLY A 553 15.39 -6.74 20.43
CA GLY A 553 14.68 -6.81 19.14
C GLY A 553 13.51 -5.82 19.08
N VAL A 554 12.64 -5.79 20.10
CA VAL A 554 11.49 -4.86 20.18
C VAL A 554 11.94 -3.41 20.09
N PHE A 555 12.98 -3.01 20.83
CA PHE A 555 13.50 -1.64 20.75
C PHE A 555 14.08 -1.31 19.38
N VAL A 556 14.84 -2.22 18.77
CA VAL A 556 15.38 -2.02 17.42
C VAL A 556 14.24 -1.93 16.40
N GLY A 557 13.22 -2.78 16.49
CA GLY A 557 12.06 -2.73 15.60
C GLY A 557 11.28 -1.43 15.70
N ALA A 558 11.01 -0.97 16.92
CA ALA A 558 10.38 0.32 17.15
C ALA A 558 11.23 1.48 16.63
N MET A 559 12.54 1.47 16.91
CA MET A 559 13.48 2.45 16.38
C MET A 559 13.48 2.48 14.85
N MET A 560 13.37 1.32 14.19
CA MET A 560 13.38 1.23 12.73
C MET A 560 12.28 2.06 12.07
N ALA A 561 11.08 2.09 12.66
CA ALA A 561 9.98 2.90 12.14
C ALA A 561 10.35 4.41 12.14
N PHE A 562 10.91 4.90 13.24
CA PHE A 562 11.33 6.31 13.36
C PHE A 562 12.55 6.62 12.50
N LEU A 563 13.56 5.76 12.50
CA LEU A 563 14.77 5.94 11.68
C LEU A 563 14.41 6.02 10.19
N PHE A 564 13.58 5.10 9.73
CA PHE A 564 13.13 5.06 8.34
C PHE A 564 12.36 6.34 7.95
N CYS A 565 11.44 6.81 8.81
CA CYS A 565 10.74 8.08 8.59
C CYS A 565 11.70 9.27 8.56
N GLY A 566 12.64 9.35 9.50
CA GLY A 566 13.64 10.41 9.52
C GLY A 566 14.50 10.44 8.25
N MET A 567 14.87 9.24 7.76
CA MET A 567 15.65 9.13 6.51
C MET A 567 14.82 9.57 5.29
N THR A 568 13.57 9.15 5.18
CA THR A 568 12.70 9.52 4.04
C THR A 568 12.32 10.99 4.05
N MET A 569 12.02 11.59 5.21
CA MET A 569 11.75 13.02 5.34
C MET A 569 12.96 13.86 4.95
N ASN A 570 14.15 13.52 5.47
CA ASN A 570 15.38 14.21 5.12
C ASN A 570 15.72 14.05 3.62
N ALA A 571 15.40 12.90 3.02
CA ALA A 571 15.57 12.65 1.60
C ALA A 571 14.69 13.58 0.75
N VAL A 572 13.41 13.74 1.12
CA VAL A 572 12.50 14.71 0.49
C VAL A 572 13.06 16.13 0.60
N GLY A 573 13.47 16.56 1.80
CA GLY A 573 14.03 17.89 2.02
C GLY A 573 15.27 18.17 1.15
N ARG A 574 16.20 17.21 1.05
CA ARG A 574 17.40 17.37 0.18
C ARG A 574 17.05 17.40 -1.31
N ALA A 575 16.07 16.62 -1.73
CA ALA A 575 15.60 16.60 -3.11
C ALA A 575 14.85 17.89 -3.47
N ALA A 576 13.97 18.38 -2.58
CA ALA A 576 13.25 19.64 -2.72
C ALA A 576 14.18 20.84 -2.84
N GLN A 577 15.26 20.89 -2.03
CA GLN A 577 16.28 21.95 -2.16
C GLN A 577 16.85 22.06 -3.57
N LYS A 578 17.15 20.93 -4.22
CA LYS A 578 17.67 20.90 -5.59
C LYS A 578 16.64 21.46 -6.58
N MET A 579 15.38 21.17 -6.36
CA MET A 579 14.28 21.66 -7.19
C MET A 579 14.09 23.18 -7.02
N VAL A 580 14.04 23.67 -5.78
CA VAL A 580 13.95 25.11 -5.46
C VAL A 580 15.08 25.91 -6.14
N VAL A 581 16.32 25.42 -6.05
CA VAL A 581 17.47 26.06 -6.71
C VAL A 581 17.28 26.11 -8.23
N GLU A 582 16.80 25.04 -8.85
CA GLU A 582 16.57 25.02 -10.30
C GLU A 582 15.43 25.94 -10.74
N VAL A 583 14.31 25.96 -10.01
CA VAL A 583 13.18 26.83 -10.34
C VAL A 583 13.59 28.31 -10.25
N ARG A 584 14.30 28.70 -9.17
CA ARG A 584 14.83 30.06 -9.02
C ARG A 584 15.84 30.40 -10.12
N ARG A 585 16.70 29.44 -10.54
CA ARG A 585 17.64 29.63 -11.66
C ARG A 585 16.89 29.95 -12.94
N GLN A 586 15.84 29.19 -13.27
CA GLN A 586 15.06 29.39 -14.48
C GLN A 586 14.36 30.77 -14.49
N PHE A 587 13.76 31.18 -13.38
CA PHE A 587 13.16 32.51 -13.28
C PHE A 587 14.15 33.65 -13.46
N LYS A 588 15.41 33.46 -13.03
CA LYS A 588 16.46 34.46 -13.20
C LYS A 588 17.08 34.48 -14.60
N GLU A 589 17.31 33.33 -15.22
CA GLU A 589 18.08 33.19 -16.45
C GLU A 589 17.23 33.21 -17.72
N ILE A 590 16.01 32.66 -17.68
CA ILE A 590 15.10 32.60 -18.83
C ILE A 590 14.20 33.83 -18.83
N LYS A 591 14.56 34.83 -19.63
CA LYS A 591 13.79 36.08 -19.74
C LYS A 591 12.42 35.82 -20.34
N GLY A 592 11.39 36.36 -19.71
CA GLY A 592 10.01 36.28 -20.20
C GLY A 592 9.17 35.11 -19.63
N ILE A 593 9.74 34.26 -18.77
CA ILE A 593 8.95 33.23 -18.05
C ILE A 593 7.88 33.90 -17.19
N LEU A 594 8.28 34.85 -16.33
CA LEU A 594 7.36 35.52 -15.40
C LEU A 594 6.21 36.25 -16.10
N GLU A 595 6.47 36.77 -17.32
CA GLU A 595 5.44 37.43 -18.14
C GLU A 595 4.67 36.45 -19.03
N GLY A 596 4.91 35.14 -18.95
CA GLY A 596 4.26 34.12 -19.77
C GLY A 596 4.66 34.16 -21.27
N LYS A 597 5.73 34.90 -21.63
CA LYS A 597 6.21 35.01 -23.04
C LYS A 597 7.07 33.87 -23.48
N GLN A 598 7.69 33.17 -22.55
CA GLN A 598 8.56 32.02 -22.80
C GLN A 598 8.21 30.88 -21.85
N ARG A 599 8.18 29.64 -22.37
CA ARG A 599 7.93 28.45 -21.55
C ARG A 599 9.16 28.06 -20.74
N PRO A 600 8.95 27.53 -19.52
CA PRO A 600 10.01 26.94 -18.71
C PRO A 600 10.62 25.69 -19.34
N ASP A 601 11.81 25.32 -18.87
CA ASP A 601 12.41 24.00 -19.15
C ASP A 601 11.89 22.96 -18.14
N TYR A 602 10.67 22.49 -18.37
CA TYR A 602 10.01 21.45 -17.55
C TYR A 602 10.83 20.15 -17.46
N LYS A 603 11.49 19.78 -18.58
CA LYS A 603 12.25 18.53 -18.66
C LYS A 603 13.40 18.51 -17.65
N ARG A 604 14.03 19.65 -17.44
CA ARG A 604 15.13 19.77 -16.48
C ARG A 604 14.67 19.51 -15.05
N CYS A 605 13.50 19.99 -14.65
CA CYS A 605 12.92 19.72 -13.33
C CYS A 605 12.60 18.22 -13.16
N VAL A 606 12.02 17.57 -14.17
CA VAL A 606 11.78 16.12 -14.16
C VAL A 606 13.07 15.32 -13.99
N GLU A 607 14.15 15.71 -14.69
CA GLU A 607 15.46 15.06 -14.59
C GLU A 607 16.07 15.19 -13.19
N ILE A 608 15.94 16.37 -12.56
CA ILE A 608 16.49 16.64 -11.23
C ILE A 608 15.75 15.82 -10.19
N SER A 609 14.39 15.84 -10.17
CA SER A 609 13.59 15.01 -9.26
C SER A 609 13.89 13.53 -9.45
N THR A 610 13.99 13.06 -10.70
CA THR A 610 14.31 11.65 -10.99
C THR A 610 15.65 11.24 -10.38
N LYS A 611 16.72 12.01 -10.64
CA LYS A 611 18.06 11.71 -10.11
C LYS A 611 18.12 11.79 -8.59
N ALA A 612 17.46 12.80 -8.01
CA ALA A 612 17.42 12.96 -6.56
C ALA A 612 16.70 11.78 -5.91
N ALA A 613 15.50 11.43 -6.38
CA ALA A 613 14.72 10.32 -5.83
C ALA A 613 15.50 8.99 -5.87
N GLN A 614 16.17 8.70 -6.98
CA GLN A 614 16.94 7.46 -7.12
C GLN A 614 18.15 7.39 -6.18
N HIS A 615 18.83 8.49 -5.97
CA HIS A 615 19.94 8.53 -5.03
C HIS A 615 19.46 8.40 -3.58
N GLU A 616 18.41 9.12 -3.25
CA GLU A 616 17.92 9.23 -1.86
C GLU A 616 17.14 7.99 -1.39
N MET A 617 16.51 7.20 -2.28
CA MET A 617 15.76 6.01 -1.90
C MET A 617 16.64 4.82 -1.49
N VAL A 618 17.93 4.81 -1.87
CA VAL A 618 18.82 3.63 -1.68
C VAL A 618 19.05 3.37 -0.18
N ALA A 619 19.36 4.41 0.59
CA ALA A 619 19.70 4.23 2.00
C ALA A 619 18.50 3.72 2.84
N PRO A 620 17.28 4.30 2.77
CA PRO A 620 16.12 3.75 3.46
C PRO A 620 15.80 2.31 3.03
N ALA A 621 15.85 2.01 1.73
CA ALA A 621 15.53 0.69 1.22
C ALA A 621 16.53 -0.38 1.70
N LEU A 622 17.83 -0.10 1.65
CA LEU A 622 18.84 -1.03 2.16
C LEU A 622 18.74 -1.23 3.67
N THR A 623 18.42 -0.20 4.43
CA THR A 623 18.25 -0.31 5.88
C THR A 623 17.11 -1.27 6.23
N ALA A 624 15.98 -1.22 5.49
CA ALA A 624 14.85 -2.11 5.68
C ALA A 624 15.18 -3.60 5.41
N ILE A 625 16.13 -3.87 4.51
CA ILE A 625 16.56 -5.23 4.17
C ILE A 625 17.68 -5.71 5.11
N ILE A 626 18.66 -4.86 5.41
CA ILE A 626 19.86 -5.26 6.15
C ILE A 626 19.58 -5.46 7.64
N VAL A 627 18.78 -4.58 8.27
CA VAL A 627 18.57 -4.62 9.71
C VAL A 627 17.95 -5.93 10.20
N PRO A 628 16.90 -6.50 9.59
CA PRO A 628 16.37 -7.81 10.02
C PRO A 628 17.42 -8.93 9.95
N VAL A 629 18.26 -8.92 8.91
CA VAL A 629 19.33 -9.91 8.74
C VAL A 629 20.39 -9.77 9.84
N VAL A 630 20.85 -8.54 10.11
CA VAL A 630 21.85 -8.27 11.15
C VAL A 630 21.31 -8.62 12.53
N VAL A 631 20.06 -8.26 12.83
CA VAL A 631 19.40 -8.65 14.10
C VAL A 631 19.32 -10.19 14.21
N GLY A 632 18.95 -10.88 13.14
CA GLY A 632 18.93 -12.35 13.10
C GLY A 632 20.30 -12.96 13.39
N ILE A 633 21.36 -12.45 12.76
CA ILE A 633 22.73 -12.94 12.96
C ILE A 633 23.23 -12.67 14.40
N ILE A 634 22.88 -11.53 15.01
CA ILE A 634 23.40 -11.14 16.33
C ILE A 634 22.53 -11.67 17.47
N LEU A 635 21.20 -11.56 17.35
CA LEU A 635 20.25 -11.85 18.42
C LEU A 635 19.48 -13.17 18.22
N GLY A 636 19.66 -13.82 17.08
CA GLY A 636 18.96 -15.06 16.72
C GLY A 636 17.46 -14.88 16.48
N GLU A 637 16.74 -16.00 16.43
CA GLU A 637 15.32 -16.09 16.10
C GLU A 637 14.45 -15.28 17.06
N ALA A 638 14.75 -15.37 18.35
CA ALA A 638 14.04 -14.62 19.40
C ALA A 638 14.17 -13.10 19.22
N GLY A 639 15.36 -12.63 18.82
CA GLY A 639 15.62 -11.22 18.52
C GLY A 639 14.83 -10.73 17.31
N VAL A 640 14.72 -11.56 16.26
CA VAL A 640 13.92 -11.23 15.06
C VAL A 640 12.43 -11.17 15.41
N MET A 641 11.91 -12.11 16.21
CA MET A 641 10.51 -12.02 16.68
C MET A 641 10.25 -10.73 17.43
N GLY A 642 11.18 -10.31 18.30
CA GLY A 642 11.12 -9.01 18.97
C GLY A 642 11.14 -7.83 17.99
N LEU A 643 12.03 -7.86 16.99
CA LEU A 643 12.12 -6.84 15.93
C LEU A 643 10.79 -6.66 15.19
N LEU A 644 10.17 -7.77 14.81
CA LEU A 644 8.91 -7.74 14.06
C LEU A 644 7.75 -7.20 14.91
N ILE A 645 7.68 -7.58 16.19
CA ILE A 645 6.67 -7.05 17.13
C ILE A 645 6.85 -5.55 17.35
N GLY A 646 8.08 -5.10 17.61
CA GLY A 646 8.38 -3.67 17.83
C GLY A 646 8.13 -2.84 16.57
N GLY A 647 8.57 -3.33 15.42
CA GLY A 647 8.36 -2.70 14.12
C GLY A 647 6.89 -2.58 13.75
N LEU A 648 6.11 -3.64 13.98
CA LEU A 648 4.66 -3.62 13.74
C LEU A 648 3.96 -2.60 14.64
N GLY A 649 4.19 -2.65 15.95
CA GLY A 649 3.48 -1.78 16.90
C GLY A 649 3.79 -0.30 16.67
N ALA A 650 5.07 0.07 16.61
CA ALA A 650 5.47 1.45 16.38
C ALA A 650 5.15 1.93 14.96
N GLY A 651 5.43 1.11 13.96
CA GLY A 651 5.24 1.47 12.56
C GLY A 651 3.78 1.68 12.19
N PHE A 652 2.87 0.82 12.67
CA PHE A 652 1.43 0.95 12.43
C PHE A 652 0.87 2.27 13.01
N ILE A 653 1.18 2.58 14.27
CA ILE A 653 0.69 3.79 14.93
C ILE A 653 1.28 5.04 14.27
N LEU A 654 2.59 5.01 13.99
CA LEU A 654 3.29 6.12 13.35
C LEU A 654 2.77 6.37 11.92
N ALA A 655 2.48 5.31 11.15
CA ALA A 655 1.93 5.44 9.79
C ALA A 655 0.57 6.14 9.79
N ILE A 656 -0.35 5.77 10.70
CA ILE A 656 -1.65 6.43 10.83
C ILE A 656 -1.47 7.90 11.23
N PHE A 657 -0.63 8.15 12.23
CA PHE A 657 -0.33 9.51 12.68
C PHE A 657 0.12 10.40 11.50
N LEU A 658 1.11 9.95 10.74
CA LEU A 658 1.67 10.70 9.63
C LEU A 658 0.65 10.91 8.50
N ALA A 659 -0.05 9.86 8.09
CA ALA A 659 -1.04 9.94 7.02
C ALA A 659 -2.19 10.89 7.38
N ASN A 660 -2.71 10.82 8.60
CA ASN A 660 -3.84 11.64 9.02
C ASN A 660 -3.45 13.09 9.30
N SER A 661 -2.26 13.35 9.88
CA SER A 661 -1.75 14.73 10.04
C SER A 661 -1.61 15.41 8.69
N GLY A 662 -0.92 14.76 7.75
CA GLY A 662 -0.69 15.32 6.42
C GLY A 662 -1.98 15.57 5.65
N GLY A 663 -2.93 14.60 5.67
CA GLY A 663 -4.23 14.75 5.03
C GLY A 663 -5.11 15.84 5.66
N ALA A 664 -4.99 16.06 6.98
CA ALA A 664 -5.72 17.12 7.67
C ALA A 664 -5.18 18.51 7.32
N TRP A 665 -3.84 18.70 7.21
CA TRP A 665 -3.24 19.96 6.80
C TRP A 665 -3.64 20.35 5.37
N ASP A 666 -3.57 19.40 4.43
CA ASP A 666 -3.96 19.63 3.04
C ASP A 666 -5.44 20.08 2.94
N ASN A 667 -6.34 19.34 3.57
CA ASN A 667 -7.75 19.70 3.58
C ASN A 667 -8.07 20.95 4.40
N ALA A 668 -7.24 21.34 5.38
CA ALA A 668 -7.36 22.62 6.07
C ALA A 668 -7.01 23.79 5.15
N LYS A 669 -5.96 23.64 4.30
CA LYS A 669 -5.64 24.61 3.23
C LYS A 669 -6.82 24.78 2.28
N LYS A 670 -7.38 23.67 1.77
CA LYS A 670 -8.53 23.71 0.85
C LYS A 670 -9.77 24.34 1.49
N TYR A 671 -10.00 24.13 2.79
CA TYR A 671 -11.10 24.79 3.52
C TYR A 671 -10.94 26.31 3.57
N VAL A 672 -9.70 26.82 3.72
CA VAL A 672 -9.44 28.26 3.64
C VAL A 672 -9.61 28.74 2.19
N GLU A 673 -9.14 28.03 1.20
CA GLU A 673 -9.30 28.35 -0.22
C GLU A 673 -10.76 28.47 -0.67
N ASP A 674 -11.67 27.69 -0.06
CA ASP A 674 -13.12 27.75 -0.27
C ASP A 674 -13.78 29.05 0.25
N GLY A 675 -12.97 30.00 0.73
CA GLY A 675 -13.42 31.34 1.16
C GLY A 675 -13.55 31.51 2.67
N HIS A 676 -13.20 30.50 3.47
CA HIS A 676 -13.16 30.61 4.92
C HIS A 676 -11.90 31.38 5.39
N PHE A 677 -12.01 32.09 6.52
CA PHE A 677 -10.89 32.81 7.14
C PHE A 677 -10.12 33.78 6.20
N GLY A 678 -10.78 34.33 5.19
CA GLY A 678 -10.22 35.28 4.25
C GLY A 678 -9.90 34.74 2.85
N GLY A 679 -10.01 33.44 2.63
CA GLY A 679 -9.87 32.81 1.31
C GLY A 679 -8.42 32.79 0.78
N LYS A 680 -8.29 32.48 -0.51
CA LYS A 680 -6.98 32.42 -1.21
C LYS A 680 -6.19 33.71 -1.05
N ASN A 681 -4.87 33.60 -0.94
CA ASN A 681 -3.90 34.67 -0.78
C ASN A 681 -4.05 35.50 0.51
N SER A 682 -4.85 35.03 1.49
CA SER A 682 -4.90 35.64 2.82
C SER A 682 -3.70 35.19 3.68
N VAL A 683 -3.42 35.93 4.77
CA VAL A 683 -2.40 35.51 5.75
C VAL A 683 -2.70 34.12 6.33
N ASN A 684 -4.00 33.79 6.48
CA ASN A 684 -4.44 32.49 6.96
C ASN A 684 -4.21 31.38 5.92
N HIS A 685 -4.38 31.69 4.63
CA HIS A 685 -4.03 30.78 3.54
C HIS A 685 -2.54 30.44 3.55
N HIS A 686 -1.66 31.45 3.61
CA HIS A 686 -0.21 31.21 3.70
C HIS A 686 0.16 30.36 4.92
N ALA A 687 -0.48 30.59 6.07
CA ALA A 687 -0.25 29.76 7.25
C ALA A 687 -0.66 28.29 7.05
N THR A 688 -1.74 28.04 6.32
CA THR A 688 -2.19 26.67 6.01
C THR A 688 -1.35 26.01 4.91
N VAL A 689 -0.84 26.77 3.94
CA VAL A 689 0.13 26.28 2.93
C VAL A 689 1.42 25.78 3.62
N VAL A 690 1.95 26.51 4.61
CA VAL A 690 3.10 26.04 5.40
C VAL A 690 2.79 24.72 6.09
N GLY A 691 1.58 24.56 6.64
CA GLY A 691 1.13 23.31 7.26
C GLY A 691 1.08 22.15 6.27
N ASP A 692 0.53 22.37 5.08
CA ASP A 692 0.43 21.42 3.99
C ASP A 692 1.82 20.98 3.51
N THR A 693 2.70 21.93 3.22
CA THR A 693 4.10 21.65 2.81
C THR A 693 4.86 20.80 3.83
N VAL A 694 4.62 21.00 5.15
CA VAL A 694 5.16 20.13 6.21
C VAL A 694 4.49 18.75 6.19
N GLY A 695 3.20 18.70 5.89
CA GLY A 695 2.39 17.48 5.88
C GLY A 695 2.64 16.58 4.67
N ASP A 696 3.08 17.11 3.56
CA ASP A 696 3.30 16.39 2.32
C ASP A 696 4.26 15.20 2.45
N PRO A 697 5.48 15.35 3.01
CA PRO A 697 6.34 14.20 3.28
C PRO A 697 5.71 13.18 4.24
N PHE A 698 4.82 13.61 5.14
CA PHE A 698 4.13 12.75 6.09
C PHE A 698 3.12 11.85 5.38
N LYS A 699 2.21 12.45 4.60
CA LYS A 699 1.06 11.73 3.99
C LYS A 699 1.44 10.90 2.76
N ASP A 700 2.45 11.32 1.98
CA ASP A 700 2.72 10.76 0.65
C ASP A 700 4.05 10.02 0.54
N THR A 701 4.99 10.22 1.48
CA THR A 701 6.28 9.52 1.47
C THR A 701 6.43 8.63 2.70
N SER A 702 6.56 9.19 3.89
CA SER A 702 6.95 8.45 5.10
C SER A 702 5.83 7.56 5.63
N GLY A 703 4.61 8.08 5.77
CA GLY A 703 3.46 7.32 6.28
C GLY A 703 3.16 6.05 5.49
N PRO A 704 2.90 6.14 4.17
CA PRO A 704 2.64 4.96 3.35
C PRO A 704 3.84 4.00 3.23
N SER A 705 5.07 4.51 3.29
CA SER A 705 6.27 3.67 3.21
C SER A 705 6.49 2.80 4.46
N LEU A 706 6.00 3.23 5.62
CA LEU A 706 6.01 2.41 6.85
C LEU A 706 5.19 1.14 6.72
N ASN A 707 4.06 1.21 6.02
CA ASN A 707 3.23 0.07 5.69
C ASN A 707 4.06 -1.04 4.99
N ILE A 708 4.88 -0.66 4.02
CA ILE A 708 5.75 -1.58 3.29
C ILE A 708 6.92 -2.03 4.18
N LEU A 709 7.52 -1.11 4.95
CA LEU A 709 8.63 -1.43 5.86
C LEU A 709 8.28 -2.59 6.79
N ILE A 710 7.11 -2.54 7.45
CA ILE A 710 6.65 -3.55 8.39
C ILE A 710 6.59 -4.93 7.71
N LYS A 711 5.98 -4.99 6.53
CA LYS A 711 5.81 -6.23 5.77
C LYS A 711 7.13 -6.72 5.19
N LEU A 712 7.97 -5.83 4.64
CA LEU A 712 9.26 -6.19 4.09
C LEU A 712 10.20 -6.75 5.15
N MET A 713 10.25 -6.16 6.36
CA MET A 713 11.04 -6.72 7.45
C MET A 713 10.60 -8.15 7.78
N SER A 714 9.29 -8.41 7.80
CA SER A 714 8.76 -9.76 8.01
C SER A 714 9.14 -10.72 6.87
N MET A 715 8.99 -10.29 5.62
CA MET A 715 9.34 -11.10 4.44
C MET A 715 10.83 -11.40 4.36
N VAL A 716 11.69 -10.43 4.64
CA VAL A 716 13.15 -10.63 4.73
C VAL A 716 13.48 -11.65 5.82
N SER A 717 12.85 -11.52 6.99
CA SER A 717 13.06 -12.46 8.10
C SER A 717 12.63 -13.89 7.74
N ILE A 718 11.48 -14.06 7.08
CA ILE A 718 10.98 -15.34 6.59
C ILE A 718 11.99 -15.97 5.64
N VAL A 719 12.45 -15.26 4.63
CA VAL A 719 13.40 -15.78 3.65
C VAL A 719 14.76 -16.09 4.26
N MET A 720 15.17 -15.34 5.28
CA MET A 720 16.46 -15.55 5.96
C MET A 720 16.39 -16.51 7.16
N ALA A 721 15.21 -17.03 7.51
CA ALA A 721 15.02 -17.90 8.68
C ALA A 721 15.94 -19.12 8.65
N GLY A 722 16.04 -19.82 7.52
CA GLY A 722 16.92 -20.98 7.38
C GLY A 722 18.41 -20.67 7.59
N LEU A 723 18.89 -19.50 7.16
CA LEU A 723 20.25 -19.04 7.42
C LEU A 723 20.46 -18.71 8.91
N ILE A 724 19.50 -18.05 9.54
CA ILE A 724 19.58 -17.69 10.97
C ILE A 724 19.64 -18.96 11.82
N VAL A 725 18.75 -19.93 11.55
CA VAL A 725 18.74 -21.24 12.22
C VAL A 725 20.08 -22.00 12.01
N MET A 726 20.67 -21.97 10.81
CA MET A 726 21.96 -22.58 10.55
C MET A 726 23.09 -21.96 11.38
N ILE A 727 23.01 -20.67 11.70
CA ILE A 727 24.04 -19.97 12.50
C ILE A 727 23.88 -20.25 14.00
N HIS A 728 22.64 -20.34 14.49
CA HIS A 728 22.33 -20.42 15.93
C HIS A 728 21.89 -21.82 16.41
N GLY A 729 21.43 -22.68 15.50
CA GLY A 729 21.03 -24.09 15.76
C GLY A 729 22.18 -25.01 15.65
#